data_7bedc2fd2481694cc1e9c6723bd50800
#
_entry.id   7bedc2fd2481694cc1e9c6723bd50800
#
_cell.length_a   1.000
_cell.length_b   1.000
_cell.length_c   1.000
_cell.angle_alpha   90.00
_cell.angle_beta   90.00
_cell.angle_gamma   90.00
#
_symmetry.space_group_name_H-M   'P 1'
#
loop_
_entity.id
_entity.type
_entity.pdbx_description
1 polymer ?
#
loop_
_entity_poly.entity_id
_entity_poly.type
_entity_poly.pdbx_seq_one_letter_code
_entity_poly.pdbx_strand_id
1 'polypeptide(L)'
;YDLLGLLVGSEGTLGVITEATARLVRNPPAIKTALVSFDSVEQASEAVSAIIRRGLVPATMEMMDRKIMGIVEDFAHAGLPVKDAAALIIETDGYAESVMPQLEEIAAILGEHGGRDLRVAQSAEERERLWFGRKSAAGAVARLAPAYYTVDTTVPRSKLGQALVAANRLYEDNDLLAGYVFHAGDGNLHPLVLIPDPDDPELMQRVIETGRELGRLSVEMGGSLTGEHGIGIEKREFMPLMFSPDELAVMGELKELFDPHNILNPGKIFPSTMPPAQAEPVPPAASAEPAYVPQSAAEAAAALRAWRAKGQRVRLSGGEPQPAPAEAVLSTRRLRGVSAYAPDDLYVTVGAGTPLDELQAELARDGMWVPLVSPQKGRSIGSLIATNSNAPLRMRYGGVRDLTLAMGVVMPDGRCIRAGRPVVKDVAGYDVQKLFIGSYGTLGLIVDATLKLFPLPRARSSLVIPLETAQAGLRLVAPLRRVNLVASGLLLCHRCALPGSSAPDALIYTAEGMPEDVNAELEEARAVLRAAGLEEAATTTSLAASDLWADWLAAEPDALTLRTGVAAKDLPGLVTAQLDELEKGAFIADIGNGMLYTRGAALDALRPAALGLGGYTLVLAGSAPDPWGYRPESLELMRALKARWDPQGLLNSGAFIV
;
A
#
# COMPACT_ATOMS: atom_id res chain seq x y z
N TYR A 1 10.44 8.04 -10.82
CA TYR A 1 9.29 8.58 -10.06
C TYR A 1 8.06 7.75 -10.39
N ASP A 2 7.21 7.49 -9.41
CA ASP A 2 5.99 6.72 -9.63
C ASP A 2 4.86 7.62 -10.14
N LEU A 3 4.93 7.97 -11.43
CA LEU A 3 3.89 8.77 -12.10
C LEU A 3 2.57 7.98 -12.25
N LEU A 4 2.64 6.64 -12.36
CA LEU A 4 1.44 5.80 -12.42
C LEU A 4 0.64 5.91 -11.12
N GLY A 5 1.32 5.85 -9.97
CA GLY A 5 0.67 6.01 -8.67
C GLY A 5 0.02 7.39 -8.50
N LEU A 6 0.62 8.44 -9.06
CA LEU A 6 0.06 9.79 -9.03
C LEU A 6 -1.21 9.93 -9.91
N LEU A 7 -1.28 9.23 -11.05
CA LEU A 7 -2.43 9.30 -11.96
C LEU A 7 -3.67 8.57 -11.42
N VAL A 8 -3.48 7.53 -10.61
CA VAL A 8 -4.58 6.83 -9.91
C VAL A 8 -5.13 7.78 -8.85
N GLY A 9 -6.45 7.97 -8.82
CA GLY A 9 -7.11 8.90 -7.90
C GLY A 9 -7.06 10.38 -8.32
N SER A 10 -6.50 10.72 -9.51
CA SER A 10 -6.39 12.11 -9.99
C SER A 10 -7.70 12.72 -10.55
N GLU A 11 -8.80 11.97 -10.54
CA GLU A 11 -10.13 12.42 -11.01
C GLU A 11 -10.11 12.99 -12.45
N GLY A 12 -9.23 12.48 -13.31
CA GLY A 12 -9.08 12.94 -14.69
C GLY A 12 -8.45 14.35 -14.84
N THR A 13 -7.90 14.92 -13.76
CA THR A 13 -7.31 16.27 -13.78
C THR A 13 -5.87 16.31 -14.28
N LEU A 14 -5.17 15.16 -14.28
CA LEU A 14 -3.77 15.02 -14.73
C LEU A 14 -3.64 14.33 -16.09
N GLY A 15 -4.69 13.68 -16.56
CA GLY A 15 -4.66 12.93 -17.82
C GLY A 15 -5.94 12.15 -18.04
N VAL A 16 -6.08 11.61 -19.26
CA VAL A 16 -7.17 10.67 -19.61
C VAL A 16 -6.61 9.27 -19.63
N ILE A 17 -7.14 8.39 -18.78
CA ILE A 17 -6.75 6.97 -18.74
C ILE A 17 -7.45 6.27 -19.91
N THR A 18 -6.67 5.82 -20.90
CA THR A 18 -7.19 5.13 -22.10
C THR A 18 -7.12 3.62 -22.00
N GLU A 19 -6.15 3.10 -21.26
CA GLU A 19 -6.02 1.67 -20.99
C GLU A 19 -5.36 1.43 -19.64
N ALA A 20 -5.59 0.27 -19.05
CA ALA A 20 -4.97 -0.14 -17.80
C ALA A 20 -4.56 -1.62 -17.87
N THR A 21 -3.36 -1.91 -17.39
CA THR A 21 -2.89 -3.27 -17.18
C THR A 21 -3.00 -3.60 -15.70
N ALA A 22 -3.86 -4.55 -15.36
CA ALA A 22 -4.09 -5.00 -13.99
C ALA A 22 -3.44 -6.36 -13.73
N ARG A 23 -2.95 -6.55 -12.50
CA ARG A 23 -2.49 -7.84 -12.03
C ARG A 23 -3.70 -8.71 -11.68
N LEU A 24 -3.74 -9.92 -12.23
CA LEU A 24 -4.74 -10.91 -11.86
C LEU A 24 -4.26 -11.74 -10.66
N VAL A 25 -5.20 -12.09 -9.81
CA VAL A 25 -5.01 -13.01 -8.68
C VAL A 25 -5.93 -14.22 -8.84
N ARG A 26 -5.55 -15.35 -8.23
CA ARG A 26 -6.40 -16.54 -8.18
C ARG A 26 -7.64 -16.23 -7.33
N ASN A 27 -8.82 -16.65 -7.77
CA ASN A 27 -9.99 -16.66 -6.91
C ASN A 27 -9.81 -17.67 -5.78
N PRO A 28 -10.19 -17.34 -4.56
CA PRO A 28 -10.14 -18.29 -3.44
C PRO A 28 -11.05 -19.49 -3.76
N PRO A 29 -10.58 -20.73 -3.48
CA PRO A 29 -11.37 -21.95 -3.74
C PRO A 29 -12.63 -22.05 -2.90
N ALA A 30 -12.64 -21.45 -1.71
CA ALA A 30 -13.76 -21.49 -0.77
C ALA A 30 -14.03 -20.12 -0.16
N ILE A 31 -15.31 -19.88 0.14
CA ILE A 31 -15.80 -18.67 0.80
C ILE A 31 -16.86 -19.08 1.83
N LYS A 32 -16.87 -18.44 2.99
CA LYS A 32 -17.91 -18.56 4.01
C LYS A 32 -18.39 -17.19 4.45
N THR A 33 -19.71 -17.01 4.45
CA THR A 33 -20.37 -15.76 4.82
C THR A 33 -21.20 -15.95 6.07
N ALA A 34 -21.08 -15.04 7.02
CA ALA A 34 -21.88 -15.01 8.23
C ALA A 34 -22.55 -13.64 8.43
N LEU A 35 -23.72 -13.67 9.06
CA LEU A 35 -24.43 -12.50 9.57
C LEU A 35 -24.49 -12.59 11.09
N VAL A 36 -24.22 -11.50 11.78
CA VAL A 36 -24.28 -11.40 13.25
C VAL A 36 -24.93 -10.09 13.64
N SER A 37 -25.73 -10.06 14.71
CA SER A 37 -26.42 -8.88 15.23
C SER A 37 -25.82 -8.37 16.53
N PHE A 38 -26.04 -7.08 16.84
CA PHE A 38 -25.53 -6.39 18.02
C PHE A 38 -26.58 -5.45 18.63
N ASP A 39 -26.47 -5.24 19.96
CA ASP A 39 -27.30 -4.30 20.69
C ASP A 39 -26.90 -2.83 20.48
N SER A 40 -25.67 -2.57 20.02
CA SER A 40 -25.19 -1.23 19.71
C SER A 40 -24.19 -1.23 18.54
N VAL A 41 -24.04 -0.10 17.86
CA VAL A 41 -23.07 0.10 16.79
C VAL A 41 -21.64 0.13 17.33
N GLU A 42 -21.45 0.56 18.58
CA GLU A 42 -20.18 0.57 19.27
C GLU A 42 -19.64 -0.85 19.47
N GLN A 43 -20.48 -1.78 19.99
CA GLN A 43 -20.11 -3.19 20.15
C GLN A 43 -19.69 -3.82 18.81
N ALA A 44 -20.47 -3.56 17.75
CA ALA A 44 -20.13 -4.05 16.41
C ALA A 44 -18.77 -3.50 15.93
N SER A 45 -18.49 -2.22 16.17
CA SER A 45 -17.23 -1.57 15.78
C SER A 45 -16.02 -2.08 16.59
N GLU A 46 -16.22 -2.30 17.90
CA GLU A 46 -15.20 -2.90 18.77
C GLU A 46 -14.86 -4.33 18.33
N ALA A 47 -15.87 -5.12 17.94
CA ALA A 47 -15.70 -6.46 17.42
C ALA A 47 -14.85 -6.46 16.12
N VAL A 48 -15.13 -5.55 15.19
CA VAL A 48 -14.33 -5.38 13.95
C VAL A 48 -12.87 -5.09 14.27
N SER A 49 -12.61 -4.14 15.18
CA SER A 49 -11.23 -3.81 15.60
C SER A 49 -10.54 -4.99 16.29
N ALA A 50 -11.27 -5.75 17.13
CA ALA A 50 -10.73 -6.91 17.83
C ALA A 50 -10.36 -8.07 16.87
N ILE A 51 -11.15 -8.31 15.82
CA ILE A 51 -10.85 -9.30 14.77
C ILE A 51 -9.51 -8.96 14.11
N ILE A 52 -9.34 -7.71 13.69
CA ILE A 52 -8.11 -7.23 13.03
C ILE A 52 -6.90 -7.33 13.97
N ARG A 53 -7.05 -6.93 15.24
CA ARG A 53 -6.00 -7.03 16.28
C ARG A 53 -5.52 -8.46 16.50
N ARG A 54 -6.43 -9.45 16.43
CA ARG A 54 -6.10 -10.89 16.53
C ARG A 54 -5.38 -11.42 15.30
N GLY A 55 -5.15 -10.58 14.29
CA GLY A 55 -4.45 -10.97 13.07
C GLY A 55 -5.34 -11.70 12.05
N LEU A 56 -6.64 -11.62 12.21
CA LEU A 56 -7.60 -12.11 11.24
C LEU A 56 -7.99 -10.96 10.30
N VAL A 57 -7.85 -11.19 9.00
CA VAL A 57 -8.20 -10.21 7.98
C VAL A 57 -9.22 -10.85 7.04
N PRO A 58 -10.52 -10.83 7.40
CA PRO A 58 -11.58 -11.35 6.53
C PRO A 58 -11.58 -10.67 5.16
N ALA A 59 -12.09 -11.36 4.14
CA ALA A 59 -12.26 -10.80 2.81
C ALA A 59 -13.14 -9.54 2.83
N THR A 60 -14.14 -9.50 3.73
CA THR A 60 -14.97 -8.31 3.94
C THR A 60 -15.65 -8.31 5.31
N MET A 61 -15.92 -7.11 5.81
CA MET A 61 -16.77 -6.84 6.99
C MET A 61 -17.64 -5.62 6.69
N GLU A 62 -18.94 -5.87 6.52
CA GLU A 62 -19.94 -4.84 6.16
C GLU A 62 -20.88 -4.60 7.33
N MET A 63 -21.18 -3.36 7.65
CA MET A 63 -22.09 -3.00 8.73
C MET A 63 -23.34 -2.28 8.20
N MET A 64 -24.48 -2.58 8.83
CA MET A 64 -25.76 -1.89 8.63
C MET A 64 -26.34 -1.52 9.99
N ASP A 65 -26.86 -0.30 10.12
CA ASP A 65 -27.60 0.12 11.29
C ASP A 65 -29.09 -0.31 11.22
N ARG A 66 -29.81 -0.17 12.33
CA ARG A 66 -31.26 -0.53 12.43
C ARG A 66 -32.10 0.19 11.38
N LYS A 67 -31.84 1.48 11.12
CA LYS A 67 -32.64 2.29 10.20
C LYS A 67 -32.53 1.74 8.79
N ILE A 68 -31.30 1.50 8.31
CA ILE A 68 -31.10 0.97 6.98
C ILE A 68 -31.52 -0.50 6.85
N MET A 69 -31.35 -1.32 7.90
CA MET A 69 -31.83 -2.72 7.89
C MET A 69 -33.35 -2.78 7.70
N GLY A 70 -34.13 -1.91 8.38
CA GLY A 70 -35.58 -1.84 8.19
C GLY A 70 -35.95 -1.48 6.76
N ILE A 71 -35.33 -0.44 6.20
CA ILE A 71 -35.59 0.02 4.83
C ILE A 71 -35.24 -1.07 3.79
N VAL A 72 -34.12 -1.74 4.01
CA VAL A 72 -33.64 -2.81 3.10
C VAL A 72 -34.51 -4.06 3.21
N GLU A 73 -34.92 -4.45 4.42
CA GLU A 73 -35.73 -5.67 4.62
C GLU A 73 -37.12 -5.53 3.98
N ASP A 74 -37.73 -4.36 4.05
CA ASP A 74 -39.00 -4.06 3.37
C ASP A 74 -38.89 -4.14 1.83
N PHE A 75 -37.70 -4.02 1.30
CA PHE A 75 -37.41 -4.10 -0.13
C PHE A 75 -36.89 -5.47 -0.58
N ALA A 76 -35.86 -5.98 0.12
CA ALA A 76 -35.08 -7.12 -0.34
C ALA A 76 -35.49 -8.45 0.29
N HIS A 77 -36.20 -8.44 1.43
CA HIS A 77 -36.59 -9.64 2.20
C HIS A 77 -35.42 -10.59 2.44
N ALA A 78 -34.27 -10.00 2.84
CA ALA A 78 -33.01 -10.72 3.02
C ALA A 78 -32.93 -11.49 4.35
N GLY A 79 -33.90 -11.30 5.26
CA GLY A 79 -33.91 -11.85 6.61
C GLY A 79 -32.95 -11.15 7.55
N LEU A 80 -32.87 -9.80 7.45
CA LEU A 80 -32.01 -8.97 8.29
C LEU A 80 -32.61 -8.82 9.71
N PRO A 81 -31.75 -8.66 10.74
CA PRO A 81 -32.19 -8.54 12.14
C PRO A 81 -32.66 -7.10 12.45
N VAL A 82 -33.80 -6.69 11.90
CA VAL A 82 -34.33 -5.30 11.95
C VAL A 82 -34.64 -4.78 13.37
N LYS A 83 -34.68 -5.66 14.38
CA LYS A 83 -34.89 -5.29 15.79
C LYS A 83 -33.61 -4.88 16.51
N ASP A 84 -32.47 -5.33 16.01
CA ASP A 84 -31.17 -5.07 16.60
C ASP A 84 -30.60 -3.71 16.16
N ALA A 85 -29.65 -3.17 16.91
CA ALA A 85 -29.10 -1.84 16.62
C ALA A 85 -28.15 -1.84 15.42
N ALA A 86 -27.41 -2.94 15.23
CA ALA A 86 -26.51 -3.12 14.10
C ALA A 86 -26.40 -4.58 13.69
N ALA A 87 -26.01 -4.82 12.44
CA ALA A 87 -25.59 -6.13 11.96
C ALA A 87 -24.30 -6.04 11.16
N LEU A 88 -23.47 -7.09 11.28
CA LEU A 88 -22.28 -7.30 10.47
C LEU A 88 -22.49 -8.47 9.52
N ILE A 89 -22.15 -8.29 8.25
CA ILE A 89 -21.91 -9.37 7.29
C ILE A 89 -20.40 -9.54 7.19
N ILE A 90 -19.92 -10.75 7.48
CA ILE A 90 -18.49 -11.08 7.47
C ILE A 90 -18.27 -12.22 6.49
N GLU A 91 -17.21 -12.14 5.71
CA GLU A 91 -16.85 -13.16 4.76
C GLU A 91 -15.37 -13.56 4.92
N THR A 92 -15.14 -14.86 5.12
CA THR A 92 -13.80 -15.46 5.10
C THR A 92 -13.60 -16.18 3.78
N ASP A 93 -12.40 -16.10 3.24
CA ASP A 93 -12.00 -16.77 2.01
C ASP A 93 -10.65 -17.47 2.17
N GLY A 94 -10.35 -18.40 1.27
CA GLY A 94 -9.12 -19.19 1.33
C GLY A 94 -9.32 -20.60 0.79
N TYR A 95 -8.53 -21.54 1.29
CA TYR A 95 -8.74 -22.96 1.05
C TYR A 95 -9.92 -23.49 1.88
N ALA A 96 -10.54 -24.60 1.44
CA ALA A 96 -11.71 -25.17 2.10
C ALA A 96 -11.43 -25.55 3.56
N GLU A 97 -10.19 -25.95 3.86
CA GLU A 97 -9.70 -26.35 5.17
C GLU A 97 -9.55 -25.16 6.14
N SER A 98 -9.36 -23.94 5.64
CA SER A 98 -9.07 -22.75 6.45
C SER A 98 -10.29 -21.87 6.74
N VAL A 99 -11.29 -21.82 5.82
CA VAL A 99 -12.39 -20.85 5.93
C VAL A 99 -13.28 -21.06 7.16
N MET A 100 -13.53 -22.32 7.57
CA MET A 100 -14.32 -22.59 8.77
C MET A 100 -13.55 -22.32 10.07
N PRO A 101 -12.30 -22.80 10.27
CA PRO A 101 -11.49 -22.42 11.43
C PRO A 101 -11.36 -20.91 11.61
N GLN A 102 -11.14 -20.15 10.54
CA GLN A 102 -11.12 -18.68 10.60
C GLN A 102 -12.46 -18.12 11.09
N LEU A 103 -13.57 -18.59 10.52
CA LEU A 103 -14.90 -18.12 10.89
C LEU A 103 -15.26 -18.48 12.35
N GLU A 104 -14.86 -19.64 12.84
CA GLU A 104 -15.05 -20.06 14.23
C GLU A 104 -14.27 -19.16 15.21
N GLU A 105 -13.02 -18.81 14.89
CA GLU A 105 -12.24 -17.86 15.68
C GLU A 105 -12.86 -16.46 15.68
N ILE A 106 -13.33 -16.00 14.50
CA ILE A 106 -14.07 -14.74 14.37
C ILE A 106 -15.36 -14.79 15.20
N ALA A 107 -16.12 -15.88 15.14
CA ALA A 107 -17.36 -16.05 15.91
C ALA A 107 -17.12 -15.94 17.43
N ALA A 108 -16.02 -16.50 17.94
CA ALA A 108 -15.64 -16.36 19.34
C ALA A 108 -15.39 -14.89 19.72
N ILE A 109 -14.63 -14.16 18.90
CA ILE A 109 -14.34 -12.73 19.11
C ILE A 109 -15.65 -11.91 19.06
N LEU A 110 -16.53 -12.18 18.09
CA LEU A 110 -17.84 -11.52 18.00
C LEU A 110 -18.65 -11.73 19.28
N GLY A 111 -18.68 -12.96 19.81
CA GLY A 111 -19.34 -13.28 21.08
C GLY A 111 -18.76 -12.53 22.28
N GLU A 112 -17.43 -12.38 22.37
CA GLU A 112 -16.74 -11.60 23.40
C GLU A 112 -17.18 -10.11 23.40
N HIS A 113 -17.58 -9.58 22.23
CA HIS A 113 -18.02 -8.21 22.04
C HIS A 113 -19.54 -8.05 21.89
N GLY A 114 -20.33 -9.01 22.37
CA GLY A 114 -21.80 -8.89 22.43
C GLY A 114 -22.52 -9.26 21.13
N GLY A 115 -21.83 -9.91 20.19
CA GLY A 115 -22.45 -10.47 18.97
C GLY A 115 -23.43 -11.60 19.30
N ARG A 116 -24.59 -11.59 18.64
CA ARG A 116 -25.68 -12.55 18.86
C ARG A 116 -26.22 -13.05 17.54
N ASP A 117 -26.96 -14.14 17.59
CA ASP A 117 -27.70 -14.71 16.47
C ASP A 117 -26.84 -14.92 15.23
N LEU A 118 -25.58 -15.40 15.45
CA LEU A 118 -24.67 -15.71 14.36
C LEU A 118 -25.28 -16.73 13.41
N ARG A 119 -25.47 -16.35 12.15
CA ARG A 119 -26.01 -17.18 11.08
C ARG A 119 -24.98 -17.33 9.98
N VAL A 120 -24.49 -18.55 9.74
CA VAL A 120 -23.60 -18.87 8.63
C VAL A 120 -24.41 -19.32 7.43
N ALA A 121 -24.21 -18.70 6.26
CA ALA A 121 -24.87 -19.08 5.02
C ALA A 121 -24.54 -20.54 4.66
N GLN A 122 -25.59 -21.37 4.47
CA GLN A 122 -25.46 -22.79 4.17
C GLN A 122 -25.44 -23.10 2.68
N SER A 123 -25.85 -22.14 1.84
CA SER A 123 -25.86 -22.29 0.38
C SER A 123 -25.44 -21.00 -0.33
N ALA A 124 -25.14 -21.13 -1.62
CA ALA A 124 -24.84 -19.97 -2.47
C ALA A 124 -26.02 -18.99 -2.54
N GLU A 125 -27.26 -19.50 -2.59
CA GLU A 125 -28.49 -18.68 -2.64
C GLU A 125 -28.68 -17.90 -1.34
N GLU A 126 -28.36 -18.49 -0.18
CA GLU A 126 -28.43 -17.79 1.11
C GLU A 126 -27.37 -16.70 1.18
N ARG A 127 -26.14 -16.98 0.75
CA ARG A 127 -25.07 -16.01 0.60
C ARG A 127 -25.48 -14.83 -0.30
N GLU A 128 -25.98 -15.13 -1.49
CA GLU A 128 -26.44 -14.11 -2.45
C GLU A 128 -27.57 -13.26 -1.89
N ARG A 129 -28.49 -13.84 -1.12
CA ARG A 129 -29.58 -13.11 -0.47
C ARG A 129 -29.07 -12.11 0.55
N LEU A 130 -28.10 -12.48 1.41
CA LEU A 130 -27.47 -11.56 2.35
C LEU A 130 -26.78 -10.40 1.63
N TRP A 131 -26.03 -10.71 0.57
CA TRP A 131 -25.36 -9.71 -0.26
C TRP A 131 -26.34 -8.84 -1.04
N PHE A 132 -27.45 -9.40 -1.52
CA PHE A 132 -28.50 -8.63 -2.18
C PHE A 132 -29.09 -7.60 -1.21
N GLY A 133 -29.35 -7.99 0.04
CA GLY A 133 -29.77 -7.06 1.09
C GLY A 133 -28.78 -5.88 1.21
N ARG A 134 -27.50 -6.17 1.43
CA ARG A 134 -26.45 -5.13 1.58
C ARG A 134 -26.35 -4.23 0.34
N LYS A 135 -26.32 -4.81 -0.86
CA LYS A 135 -26.16 -4.08 -2.13
C LYS A 135 -27.40 -3.26 -2.50
N SER A 136 -28.57 -3.62 -2.01
CA SER A 136 -29.83 -2.95 -2.32
C SER A 136 -30.05 -1.67 -1.50
N ALA A 137 -29.20 -1.32 -0.54
CA ALA A 137 -29.43 -0.21 0.38
C ALA A 137 -29.73 1.13 -0.31
N ALA A 138 -28.92 1.53 -1.28
CA ALA A 138 -29.12 2.77 -2.04
C ALA A 138 -30.43 2.73 -2.85
N GLY A 139 -30.73 1.59 -3.51
CA GLY A 139 -32.00 1.40 -4.25
C GLY A 139 -33.23 1.38 -3.35
N ALA A 140 -33.12 0.82 -2.15
CA ALA A 140 -34.21 0.81 -1.16
C ALA A 140 -34.49 2.21 -0.63
N VAL A 141 -33.43 2.98 -0.31
CA VAL A 141 -33.54 4.40 0.13
C VAL A 141 -34.16 5.28 -0.96
N ALA A 142 -33.76 5.11 -2.23
CA ALA A 142 -34.29 5.86 -3.37
C ALA A 142 -35.81 5.69 -3.60
N ARG A 143 -36.44 4.69 -2.96
CA ARG A 143 -37.92 4.52 -2.99
C ARG A 143 -38.65 5.33 -1.93
N LEU A 144 -37.95 5.78 -0.90
CA LEU A 144 -38.56 6.49 0.25
C LEU A 144 -38.56 8.01 0.08
N ALA A 145 -37.65 8.54 -0.73
CA ALA A 145 -37.54 9.98 -0.98
C ALA A 145 -37.16 10.25 -2.44
N PRO A 146 -37.53 11.41 -3.01
CA PRO A 146 -37.19 11.82 -4.36
C PRO A 146 -35.67 11.86 -4.62
N ALA A 147 -34.86 12.14 -3.57
CA ALA A 147 -33.43 12.15 -3.63
C ALA A 147 -32.80 11.68 -2.32
N TYR A 148 -31.55 11.32 -2.35
CA TYR A 148 -30.71 11.11 -1.16
C TYR A 148 -29.31 11.68 -1.40
N TYR A 149 -28.64 12.03 -0.32
CA TYR A 149 -27.26 12.49 -0.33
C TYR A 149 -26.37 11.49 0.42
N THR A 150 -25.23 11.16 -0.15
CA THR A 150 -24.26 10.25 0.48
C THR A 150 -22.97 10.99 0.75
N VAL A 151 -22.61 11.10 2.01
CA VAL A 151 -21.29 11.53 2.41
C VAL A 151 -20.39 10.28 2.45
N ASP A 152 -19.28 10.33 1.74
CA ASP A 152 -18.25 9.31 1.78
C ASP A 152 -17.06 9.87 2.56
N THR A 153 -16.82 9.37 3.76
CA THR A 153 -15.67 9.77 4.57
C THR A 153 -15.01 8.54 5.19
N THR A 154 -13.76 8.65 5.62
CA THR A 154 -13.04 7.55 6.25
C THR A 154 -12.50 7.99 7.60
N VAL A 155 -12.54 7.09 8.57
CA VAL A 155 -11.89 7.24 9.88
C VAL A 155 -11.01 6.03 10.15
N PRO A 156 -10.01 6.11 11.06
CA PRO A 156 -9.36 4.92 11.58
C PRO A 156 -10.41 3.93 12.13
N ARG A 157 -10.23 2.63 11.87
CA ARG A 157 -11.19 1.59 12.32
C ARG A 157 -11.46 1.64 13.81
N SER A 158 -10.41 1.89 14.59
CA SER A 158 -10.47 2.06 16.05
C SER A 158 -11.35 3.23 16.50
N LYS A 159 -11.67 4.17 15.59
CA LYS A 159 -12.54 5.33 15.83
C LYS A 159 -13.96 5.18 15.27
N LEU A 160 -14.23 4.06 14.59
CA LEU A 160 -15.47 3.86 13.85
C LEU A 160 -16.73 4.02 14.74
N GLY A 161 -16.78 3.36 15.89
CA GLY A 161 -17.91 3.49 16.82
C GLY A 161 -18.12 4.93 17.31
N GLN A 162 -17.02 5.61 17.67
CA GLN A 162 -17.05 7.01 18.08
C GLN A 162 -17.56 7.93 16.95
N ALA A 163 -17.10 7.69 15.71
CA ALA A 163 -17.51 8.45 14.53
C ALA A 163 -19.01 8.26 14.23
N LEU A 164 -19.52 7.03 14.35
CA LEU A 164 -20.95 6.75 14.13
C LEU A 164 -21.85 7.43 15.16
N VAL A 165 -21.48 7.41 16.44
CA VAL A 165 -22.23 8.12 17.49
C VAL A 165 -22.24 9.62 17.22
N ALA A 166 -21.10 10.20 16.86
CA ALA A 166 -21.00 11.62 16.54
C ALA A 166 -21.82 11.97 15.28
N ALA A 167 -21.76 11.14 14.24
CA ALA A 167 -22.52 11.31 13.01
C ALA A 167 -24.04 11.23 13.26
N ASN A 168 -24.51 10.24 14.04
CA ASN A 168 -25.93 10.13 14.40
C ASN A 168 -26.44 11.40 15.09
N ARG A 169 -25.73 11.89 16.11
CA ARG A 169 -26.08 13.15 16.79
C ARG A 169 -26.11 14.33 15.83
N LEU A 170 -25.09 14.43 14.96
CA LEU A 170 -24.99 15.51 14.00
C LEU A 170 -26.20 15.56 13.05
N TYR A 171 -26.67 14.42 12.55
CA TYR A 171 -27.87 14.37 11.69
C TYR A 171 -29.15 14.61 12.47
N GLU A 172 -29.29 14.07 13.69
CA GLU A 172 -30.46 14.29 14.56
C GLU A 172 -30.57 15.76 14.97
N ASP A 173 -29.49 16.42 15.37
CA ASP A 173 -29.46 17.84 15.76
C ASP A 173 -29.80 18.78 14.58
N ASN A 174 -29.65 18.34 13.34
CA ASN A 174 -29.99 19.07 12.12
C ASN A 174 -31.35 18.63 11.51
N ASP A 175 -32.13 17.81 12.22
CA ASP A 175 -33.42 17.28 11.77
C ASP A 175 -33.33 16.58 10.39
N LEU A 176 -32.29 15.76 10.21
CA LEU A 176 -32.02 14.99 9.00
C LEU A 176 -32.14 13.49 9.29
N LEU A 177 -32.84 12.76 8.43
CA LEU A 177 -32.97 11.32 8.53
C LEU A 177 -31.83 10.66 7.73
N ALA A 178 -30.93 9.98 8.41
CA ALA A 178 -29.84 9.21 7.82
C ALA A 178 -29.86 7.76 8.31
N GLY A 179 -29.53 6.82 7.42
CA GLY A 179 -29.24 5.42 7.73
C GLY A 179 -27.82 5.08 7.29
N TYR A 180 -27.18 4.11 7.93
CA TYR A 180 -25.78 3.81 7.72
C TYR A 180 -25.55 2.42 7.14
N VAL A 181 -24.90 2.39 5.99
CA VAL A 181 -24.39 1.17 5.38
C VAL A 181 -22.95 1.41 4.94
N PHE A 182 -21.98 0.60 5.37
CA PHE A 182 -20.58 0.95 5.17
C PHE A 182 -19.61 -0.24 5.32
N HIS A 183 -18.40 -0.02 4.83
CA HIS A 183 -17.30 -0.96 4.90
C HIS A 183 -16.60 -0.88 6.26
N ALA A 184 -17.09 -1.64 7.25
CA ALA A 184 -16.55 -1.58 8.61
C ALA A 184 -15.08 -2.01 8.68
N GLY A 185 -14.66 -2.97 7.83
CA GLY A 185 -13.27 -3.42 7.73
C GLY A 185 -12.29 -2.34 7.27
N ASP A 186 -12.76 -1.28 6.61
CA ASP A 186 -11.93 -0.20 6.05
C ASP A 186 -12.09 1.14 6.79
N GLY A 187 -13.06 1.25 7.70
CA GLY A 187 -13.38 2.50 8.38
C GLY A 187 -14.06 3.55 7.48
N ASN A 188 -14.60 3.13 6.33
CA ASN A 188 -15.22 4.01 5.34
C ASN A 188 -16.72 4.11 5.58
N LEU A 189 -17.22 5.31 5.92
CA LEU A 189 -18.59 5.62 6.31
C LEU A 189 -19.42 6.12 5.13
N HIS A 190 -20.60 5.56 4.94
CA HIS A 190 -21.59 6.00 3.95
C HIS A 190 -22.96 6.26 4.62
N PRO A 191 -23.18 7.40 5.26
CA PRO A 191 -24.50 7.82 5.64
C PRO A 191 -25.33 8.10 4.37
N LEU A 192 -26.52 7.52 4.31
CA LEU A 192 -27.54 7.77 3.29
C LEU A 192 -28.59 8.72 3.88
N VAL A 193 -28.51 9.99 3.53
CA VAL A 193 -29.39 11.05 4.03
C VAL A 193 -30.58 11.18 3.09
N LEU A 194 -31.80 10.97 3.59
CA LEU A 194 -33.00 11.11 2.80
C LEU A 194 -33.32 12.58 2.55
N ILE A 195 -33.67 12.93 1.31
CA ILE A 195 -34.08 14.28 0.90
C ILE A 195 -35.52 14.22 0.39
N PRO A 196 -36.49 14.55 1.24
CA PRO A 196 -37.90 14.51 0.86
C PRO A 196 -38.30 15.62 -0.14
N ASP A 197 -37.60 16.74 -0.15
CA ASP A 197 -37.80 17.83 -1.12
C ASP A 197 -36.45 18.38 -1.59
N PRO A 198 -35.94 17.93 -2.76
CA PRO A 198 -34.66 18.42 -3.31
C PRO A 198 -34.72 19.87 -3.83
N ASP A 199 -35.90 20.44 -4.00
CA ASP A 199 -36.13 21.82 -4.42
C ASP A 199 -36.17 22.82 -3.25
N ASP A 200 -36.19 22.33 -2.00
CA ASP A 200 -36.07 23.15 -0.78
C ASP A 200 -34.60 23.58 -0.55
N PRO A 201 -34.28 24.88 -0.77
CA PRO A 201 -32.90 25.36 -0.65
C PRO A 201 -32.39 25.36 0.80
N GLU A 202 -33.29 25.52 1.81
CA GLU A 202 -32.89 25.52 3.22
C GLU A 202 -32.54 24.09 3.66
N LEU A 203 -33.32 23.09 3.23
CA LEU A 203 -33.02 21.69 3.46
C LEU A 203 -31.71 21.31 2.81
N MET A 204 -31.49 21.65 1.53
CA MET A 204 -30.27 21.34 0.81
C MET A 204 -29.05 21.99 1.44
N GLN A 205 -29.17 23.24 1.89
CA GLN A 205 -28.09 23.90 2.61
C GLN A 205 -27.74 23.16 3.91
N ARG A 206 -28.73 22.78 4.73
CA ARG A 206 -28.50 21.98 5.95
C ARG A 206 -27.83 20.66 5.65
N VAL A 207 -28.26 19.93 4.61
CA VAL A 207 -27.65 18.66 4.20
C VAL A 207 -26.17 18.83 3.87
N ILE A 208 -25.81 19.85 3.07
CA ILE A 208 -24.43 20.13 2.66
C ILE A 208 -23.58 20.54 3.86
N GLU A 209 -24.09 21.44 4.73
CA GLU A 209 -23.36 21.90 5.92
C GLU A 209 -23.13 20.76 6.92
N THR A 210 -24.13 19.89 7.12
CA THR A 210 -24.01 18.69 7.97
C THR A 210 -22.98 17.72 7.38
N GLY A 211 -22.98 17.53 6.06
CA GLY A 211 -21.97 16.72 5.38
C GLY A 211 -20.55 17.29 5.53
N ARG A 212 -20.40 18.63 5.47
CA ARG A 212 -19.12 19.32 5.72
C ARG A 212 -18.63 19.10 7.16
N GLU A 213 -19.53 19.22 8.13
CA GLU A 213 -19.21 19.02 9.54
C GLU A 213 -18.80 17.57 9.82
N LEU A 214 -19.47 16.59 9.20
CA LEU A 214 -19.05 15.20 9.27
C LEU A 214 -17.66 15.00 8.68
N GLY A 215 -17.35 15.64 7.53
CA GLY A 215 -16.01 15.65 6.93
C GLY A 215 -14.95 16.23 7.90
N ARG A 216 -15.27 17.36 8.57
CA ARG A 216 -14.39 17.96 9.58
C ARG A 216 -14.13 17.00 10.75
N LEU A 217 -15.17 16.40 11.31
CA LEU A 217 -15.06 15.41 12.40
C LEU A 217 -14.19 14.22 11.99
N SER A 218 -14.37 13.72 10.76
CA SER A 218 -13.58 12.58 10.25
C SER A 218 -12.09 12.93 10.14
N VAL A 219 -11.75 14.13 9.65
CA VAL A 219 -10.36 14.61 9.58
C VAL A 219 -9.76 14.79 10.98
N GLU A 220 -10.52 15.35 11.93
CA GLU A 220 -10.08 15.51 13.33
C GLU A 220 -9.83 14.18 14.04
N MET A 221 -10.55 13.12 13.65
CA MET A 221 -10.31 11.76 14.12
C MET A 221 -9.10 11.08 13.45
N GLY A 222 -8.43 11.76 12.51
CA GLY A 222 -7.28 11.23 11.78
C GLY A 222 -7.64 10.56 10.45
N GLY A 223 -8.85 10.74 9.98
CA GLY A 223 -9.38 10.18 8.74
C GLY A 223 -9.22 11.06 7.50
N SER A 224 -10.09 10.86 6.50
CA SER A 224 -10.11 11.53 5.21
C SER A 224 -11.48 12.07 4.85
N LEU A 225 -11.51 13.16 4.04
CA LEU A 225 -12.74 13.76 3.48
C LEU A 225 -13.48 12.81 2.53
N THR A 226 -12.78 11.85 1.93
CA THR A 226 -13.35 10.88 0.99
C THR A 226 -12.55 9.60 1.01
N GLY A 227 -13.25 8.47 1.17
CA GLY A 227 -12.66 7.15 1.09
C GLY A 227 -12.47 6.68 -0.34
N GLU A 228 -13.52 6.82 -1.18
CA GLU A 228 -13.53 6.25 -2.53
C GLU A 228 -14.26 7.08 -3.60
N HIS A 229 -15.17 8.02 -3.24
CA HIS A 229 -15.95 8.78 -4.23
C HIS A 229 -15.15 9.92 -4.88
N GLY A 230 -14.08 10.38 -4.24
CA GLY A 230 -13.28 11.53 -4.66
C GLY A 230 -13.78 12.86 -4.10
N ILE A 231 -13.04 13.92 -4.39
CA ILE A 231 -13.34 15.29 -3.98
C ILE A 231 -14.33 15.96 -4.95
N GLY A 232 -14.09 15.80 -6.26
CA GLY A 232 -14.94 16.35 -7.31
C GLY A 232 -15.12 17.87 -7.20
N ILE A 233 -16.37 18.30 -7.42
CA ILE A 233 -16.85 19.70 -7.21
C ILE A 233 -17.36 19.87 -5.77
N GLU A 234 -17.96 18.86 -5.25
CA GLU A 234 -18.76 18.89 -4.03
C GLU A 234 -17.93 19.18 -2.77
N LYS A 235 -16.78 18.49 -2.64
CA LYS A 235 -15.91 18.54 -1.48
C LYS A 235 -14.69 19.44 -1.66
N ARG A 236 -14.48 20.06 -2.82
CA ARG A 236 -13.28 20.84 -3.10
C ARG A 236 -13.05 22.02 -2.13
N GLU A 237 -14.13 22.65 -1.67
CA GLU A 237 -14.06 23.73 -0.68
C GLU A 237 -13.74 23.22 0.75
N PHE A 238 -13.72 21.90 0.95
CA PHE A 238 -13.35 21.25 2.22
C PHE A 238 -11.87 20.86 2.26
N MET A 239 -11.17 20.89 1.13
CA MET A 239 -9.74 20.56 1.04
C MET A 239 -8.86 21.26 2.09
N PRO A 240 -9.07 22.56 2.42
CA PRO A 240 -8.31 23.23 3.48
C PRO A 240 -8.56 22.69 4.91
N LEU A 241 -9.58 21.86 5.13
CA LEU A 241 -9.76 21.15 6.41
C LEU A 241 -8.70 20.04 6.59
N MET A 242 -8.22 19.50 5.48
CA MET A 242 -7.33 18.34 5.46
C MET A 242 -5.89 18.69 5.07
N PHE A 243 -5.71 19.66 4.19
CA PHE A 243 -4.42 20.01 3.60
C PHE A 243 -3.99 21.43 3.96
N SER A 244 -2.73 21.58 4.34
CA SER A 244 -2.10 22.87 4.53
C SER A 244 -1.98 23.65 3.22
N PRO A 245 -1.77 24.98 3.27
CA PRO A 245 -1.52 25.77 2.06
C PRO A 245 -0.34 25.27 1.21
N ASP A 246 0.74 24.78 1.85
CA ASP A 246 1.92 24.26 1.15
C ASP A 246 1.63 22.93 0.46
N GLU A 247 0.83 22.05 1.07
CA GLU A 247 0.40 20.77 0.47
C GLU A 247 -0.51 21.02 -0.75
N LEU A 248 -1.48 21.93 -0.62
CA LEU A 248 -2.33 22.34 -1.74
C LEU A 248 -1.51 22.99 -2.86
N ALA A 249 -0.52 23.82 -2.53
CA ALA A 249 0.38 24.43 -3.52
C ALA A 249 1.17 23.37 -4.29
N VAL A 250 1.73 22.35 -3.61
CA VAL A 250 2.46 21.25 -4.26
C VAL A 250 1.55 20.46 -5.20
N MET A 251 0.29 20.16 -4.80
CA MET A 251 -0.68 19.53 -5.69
C MET A 251 -1.04 20.44 -6.89
N GLY A 252 -1.18 21.76 -6.68
CA GLY A 252 -1.42 22.74 -7.73
C GLY A 252 -0.27 22.81 -8.73
N GLU A 253 0.98 22.78 -8.26
CA GLU A 253 2.19 22.72 -9.10
C GLU A 253 2.21 21.48 -10.00
N LEU A 254 1.73 20.33 -9.50
CA LEU A 254 1.56 19.11 -10.30
C LEU A 254 0.48 19.29 -11.36
N LYS A 255 -0.68 19.84 -11.00
CA LYS A 255 -1.75 20.15 -11.96
C LYS A 255 -1.24 21.05 -13.08
N GLU A 256 -0.53 22.12 -12.76
CA GLU A 256 0.05 23.04 -13.75
C GLU A 256 1.09 22.34 -14.64
N LEU A 257 1.88 21.42 -14.10
CA LEU A 257 2.88 20.67 -14.85
C LEU A 257 2.26 19.72 -15.88
N PHE A 258 1.20 19.00 -15.48
CA PHE A 258 0.51 18.04 -16.36
C PHE A 258 -0.48 18.70 -17.32
N ASP A 259 -1.10 19.79 -16.90
CA ASP A 259 -2.14 20.49 -17.64
C ASP A 259 -1.98 22.02 -17.56
N PRO A 260 -0.97 22.59 -18.25
CA PRO A 260 -0.67 24.02 -18.19
C PRO A 260 -1.78 24.93 -18.75
N HIS A 261 -2.72 24.35 -19.50
CA HIS A 261 -3.86 25.07 -20.06
C HIS A 261 -5.16 24.86 -19.32
N ASN A 262 -5.14 24.04 -18.24
CA ASN A 262 -6.29 23.70 -17.40
C ASN A 262 -7.52 23.22 -18.19
N ILE A 263 -7.30 22.33 -19.17
CA ILE A 263 -8.35 21.73 -20.01
C ILE A 263 -8.84 20.37 -19.50
N LEU A 264 -8.04 19.69 -18.66
CA LEU A 264 -8.35 18.38 -18.12
C LEU A 264 -9.21 18.53 -16.86
N ASN A 265 -10.48 18.18 -16.98
CA ASN A 265 -11.46 18.17 -15.90
C ASN A 265 -11.39 19.41 -14.97
N PRO A 266 -11.52 20.64 -15.52
CA PRO A 266 -11.28 21.87 -14.78
C PRO A 266 -12.29 22.07 -13.64
N GLY A 267 -11.84 22.74 -12.56
CA GLY A 267 -12.68 23.08 -11.41
C GLY A 267 -12.98 21.90 -10.47
N LYS A 268 -12.23 20.80 -10.56
CA LYS A 268 -12.30 19.65 -9.65
C LYS A 268 -11.13 19.68 -8.65
N ILE A 269 -11.30 19.01 -7.52
CA ILE A 269 -10.31 18.79 -6.45
C ILE A 269 -9.94 20.08 -5.71
N PHE A 270 -9.51 21.13 -6.42
CA PHE A 270 -8.97 22.34 -5.79
C PHE A 270 -10.09 23.32 -5.38
N PRO A 271 -9.96 23.97 -4.19
CA PRO A 271 -10.88 25.02 -3.79
C PRO A 271 -10.87 26.17 -4.81
N SER A 272 -12.00 26.87 -4.93
CA SER A 272 -12.16 28.00 -5.86
C SER A 272 -11.17 29.14 -5.59
N THR A 273 -10.73 29.28 -4.34
CA THR A 273 -9.69 30.21 -3.91
C THR A 273 -8.61 29.42 -3.17
N MET A 274 -7.43 29.33 -3.77
CA MET A 274 -6.28 28.68 -3.12
C MET A 274 -5.82 29.54 -1.92
N PRO A 275 -5.66 28.92 -0.72
CA PRO A 275 -5.10 29.63 0.41
C PRO A 275 -3.65 30.07 0.09
N PRO A 276 -3.21 31.26 0.51
CA PRO A 276 -1.84 31.70 0.30
C PRO A 276 -0.86 30.77 1.03
N ALA A 277 0.24 30.41 0.37
CA ALA A 277 1.31 29.64 0.98
C ALA A 277 1.80 30.33 2.27
N GLN A 278 1.86 29.60 3.36
CA GLN A 278 2.33 30.14 4.64
C GLN A 278 3.84 29.99 4.71
N ALA A 279 4.55 31.10 4.70
CA ALA A 279 5.96 31.11 5.09
C ALA A 279 6.05 30.92 6.60
N GLU A 280 6.25 29.69 7.08
CA GLU A 280 6.57 29.50 8.49
C GLU A 280 7.85 30.27 8.87
N PRO A 281 7.89 30.89 10.08
CA PRO A 281 9.10 31.53 10.56
C PRO A 281 10.23 30.50 10.65
N VAL A 282 11.29 30.73 9.90
CA VAL A 282 12.46 29.85 9.85
C VAL A 282 13.22 30.02 11.16
N PRO A 283 13.49 28.95 11.95
CA PRO A 283 14.49 29.01 12.99
C PRO A 283 15.83 29.48 12.40
N PRO A 284 16.65 30.28 13.14
CA PRO A 284 17.94 30.71 12.62
C PRO A 284 18.76 29.49 12.19
N ALA A 285 19.39 29.62 11.01
CA ALA A 285 20.11 28.52 10.36
C ALA A 285 21.09 27.89 11.38
N ALA A 286 20.89 26.61 11.66
CA ALA A 286 21.93 25.77 12.23
C ALA A 286 23.18 25.87 11.34
N SER A 287 24.36 25.83 11.94
CA SER A 287 25.66 26.00 11.31
C SER A 287 25.75 25.34 9.93
N ALA A 288 26.26 26.05 8.95
CA ALA A 288 26.51 25.56 7.60
C ALA A 288 27.71 24.58 7.58
N GLU A 289 27.71 23.60 8.48
CA GLU A 289 28.71 22.53 8.50
C GLU A 289 28.51 21.62 7.27
N PRO A 290 29.59 21.12 6.68
CA PRO A 290 29.51 20.28 5.49
C PRO A 290 28.80 18.92 5.71
N ALA A 291 28.58 18.53 6.99
CA ALA A 291 27.81 17.34 7.37
C ALA A 291 26.85 17.68 8.51
N TYR A 292 25.55 17.51 8.28
CA TYR A 292 24.52 17.86 9.25
C TYR A 292 23.55 16.68 9.50
N VAL A 293 23.15 16.51 10.76
CA VAL A 293 22.27 15.43 11.21
C VAL A 293 21.10 16.04 12.00
N PRO A 294 20.00 16.44 11.33
CA PRO A 294 18.85 17.06 11.97
C PRO A 294 18.15 16.10 12.92
N GLN A 295 17.52 16.66 13.97
CA GLN A 295 16.67 15.96 14.92
C GLN A 295 15.17 16.14 14.61
N SER A 296 14.84 17.06 13.71
CA SER A 296 13.46 17.35 13.29
C SER A 296 13.37 17.75 11.82
N ALA A 297 12.15 17.67 11.27
CA ALA A 297 11.86 18.17 9.93
C ALA A 297 12.16 19.67 9.80
N ALA A 298 11.85 20.46 10.83
CA ALA A 298 12.12 21.90 10.85
C ALA A 298 13.62 22.22 10.76
N GLU A 299 14.47 21.47 11.47
CA GLU A 299 15.94 21.60 11.37
C GLU A 299 16.44 21.21 9.98
N ALA A 300 15.91 20.12 9.40
CA ALA A 300 16.26 19.72 8.04
C ALA A 300 15.86 20.78 7.01
N ALA A 301 14.65 21.35 7.16
CA ALA A 301 14.15 22.43 6.30
C ALA A 301 15.03 23.68 6.39
N ALA A 302 15.43 24.09 7.59
CA ALA A 302 16.33 25.22 7.81
C ALA A 302 17.69 25.01 7.12
N ALA A 303 18.27 23.80 7.25
CA ALA A 303 19.53 23.45 6.60
C ALA A 303 19.41 23.49 5.08
N LEU A 304 18.36 22.89 4.49
CA LEU A 304 18.13 22.91 3.05
C LEU A 304 17.97 24.33 2.51
N ARG A 305 17.20 25.20 3.20
CA ARG A 305 17.07 26.62 2.83
C ARG A 305 18.40 27.36 2.85
N ALA A 306 19.21 27.14 3.91
CA ALA A 306 20.52 27.77 4.04
C ALA A 306 21.50 27.35 2.93
N TRP A 307 21.51 26.07 2.57
CA TRP A 307 22.35 25.55 1.49
C TRP A 307 21.85 26.01 0.11
N ARG A 308 20.54 26.01 -0.10
CA ARG A 308 19.93 26.52 -1.33
C ARG A 308 20.28 28.00 -1.58
N ALA A 309 20.24 28.84 -0.54
CA ALA A 309 20.62 30.24 -0.64
C ALA A 309 22.09 30.46 -1.05
N LYS A 310 22.96 29.45 -0.80
CA LYS A 310 24.37 29.45 -1.20
C LYS A 310 24.63 28.70 -2.52
N GLY A 311 23.61 28.13 -3.17
CA GLY A 311 23.80 27.23 -4.33
C GLY A 311 24.57 25.96 -4.00
N GLN A 312 24.57 25.53 -2.73
CA GLN A 312 25.33 24.38 -2.26
C GLN A 312 24.62 23.07 -2.61
N ARG A 313 25.30 22.15 -3.31
CA ARG A 313 24.78 20.79 -3.53
C ARG A 313 24.69 20.02 -2.23
N VAL A 314 23.65 19.20 -2.10
CA VAL A 314 23.33 18.42 -0.92
C VAL A 314 23.15 16.96 -1.27
N ARG A 315 23.92 16.08 -0.62
CA ARG A 315 23.73 14.64 -0.66
C ARG A 315 22.94 14.18 0.56
N LEU A 316 21.82 13.48 0.32
CA LEU A 316 21.00 12.88 1.36
C LEU A 316 21.52 11.48 1.72
N SER A 317 21.57 11.16 3.01
CA SER A 317 22.04 9.87 3.54
C SER A 317 21.08 9.34 4.60
N GLY A 318 20.82 8.02 4.61
CA GLY A 318 20.08 7.33 5.67
C GLY A 318 20.98 6.83 6.81
N GLY A 319 22.29 6.84 6.64
CA GLY A 319 23.29 6.36 7.60
C GLY A 319 24.24 7.44 8.08
N GLU A 320 25.45 7.02 8.50
CA GLU A 320 26.51 7.97 8.88
C GLU A 320 26.86 8.90 7.71
N PRO A 321 26.96 10.21 7.97
CA PRO A 321 27.29 11.16 6.93
C PRO A 321 28.75 10.94 6.48
N GLN A 322 28.94 10.47 5.25
CA GLN A 322 30.25 10.35 4.63
C GLN A 322 30.58 11.69 3.95
N PRO A 323 31.69 12.36 4.33
CA PRO A 323 32.11 13.60 3.68
C PRO A 323 32.22 13.40 2.15
N ALA A 324 31.67 14.33 1.38
CA ALA A 324 31.77 14.34 -0.07
C ALA A 324 32.44 15.64 -0.52
N PRO A 325 33.48 15.59 -1.38
CA PRO A 325 34.07 16.80 -1.92
C PRO A 325 33.03 17.65 -2.65
N ALA A 326 32.99 18.95 -2.36
CA ALA A 326 32.08 19.91 -2.96
C ALA A 326 30.56 19.74 -2.70
N GLU A 327 30.15 18.83 -1.81
CA GLU A 327 28.75 18.64 -1.44
C GLU A 327 28.58 18.75 0.08
N ALA A 328 27.45 19.32 0.51
CA ALA A 328 26.99 19.15 1.87
C ALA A 328 26.32 17.77 2.03
N VAL A 329 26.34 17.20 3.22
CA VAL A 329 25.69 15.91 3.50
C VAL A 329 24.64 16.10 4.59
N LEU A 330 23.40 15.73 4.31
CA LEU A 330 22.32 15.70 5.28
C LEU A 330 21.94 14.25 5.57
N SER A 331 22.10 13.84 6.84
CA SER A 331 21.79 12.49 7.27
C SER A 331 20.53 12.44 8.12
N THR A 332 19.61 11.53 7.78
CA THR A 332 18.36 11.30 8.52
C THR A 332 18.53 10.42 9.76
N ARG A 333 19.74 9.96 10.09
CA ARG A 333 19.97 8.94 11.15
C ARG A 333 19.41 9.29 12.54
N ARG A 334 19.18 10.57 12.85
CA ARG A 334 18.54 11.03 14.09
C ARG A 334 17.02 11.22 13.97
N LEU A 335 16.48 11.21 12.76
CA LEU A 335 15.04 11.18 12.52
C LEU A 335 14.59 9.72 12.66
N ARG A 336 14.53 9.19 13.88
CA ARG A 336 14.28 7.77 14.14
C ARG A 336 13.33 7.54 15.31
N GLY A 337 12.83 6.31 15.38
CA GLY A 337 11.87 5.87 16.39
C GLY A 337 10.45 5.87 15.86
N VAL A 338 9.58 5.15 16.57
CA VAL A 338 8.15 5.08 16.29
C VAL A 338 7.47 6.30 16.90
N SER A 339 6.75 7.07 16.09
CA SER A 339 5.98 8.25 16.53
C SER A 339 4.48 7.96 16.68
N ALA A 340 3.96 6.95 15.97
CA ALA A 340 2.60 6.45 16.15
C ALA A 340 2.57 4.95 15.85
N TYR A 341 1.87 4.19 16.68
CA TYR A 341 1.67 2.76 16.51
C TYR A 341 0.21 2.41 16.78
N ALA A 342 -0.48 1.93 15.77
CA ALA A 342 -1.90 1.61 15.81
C ALA A 342 -2.14 0.21 15.21
N PRO A 343 -1.91 -0.86 15.99
CA PRO A 343 -2.10 -2.24 15.50
C PRO A 343 -3.56 -2.54 15.14
N ASP A 344 -4.53 -1.89 15.78
CA ASP A 344 -5.96 -2.01 15.48
C ASP A 344 -6.33 -1.42 14.10
N ASP A 345 -5.56 -0.44 13.65
CA ASP A 345 -5.70 0.23 12.36
C ASP A 345 -4.68 -0.28 11.33
N LEU A 346 -3.79 -1.21 11.73
CA LEU A 346 -2.73 -1.80 10.93
C LEU A 346 -1.77 -0.77 10.31
N TYR A 347 -1.29 0.19 11.10
CA TYR A 347 -0.23 1.09 10.67
C TYR A 347 0.78 1.43 11.76
N VAL A 348 1.97 1.84 11.32
CA VAL A 348 3.02 2.44 12.16
C VAL A 348 3.59 3.66 11.44
N THR A 349 3.78 4.76 12.18
CA THR A 349 4.53 5.94 11.70
C THR A 349 5.90 5.95 12.34
N VAL A 350 6.93 6.01 11.51
CA VAL A 350 8.32 5.84 11.94
C VAL A 350 9.23 6.85 11.27
N GLY A 351 10.21 7.38 12.02
CA GLY A 351 11.21 8.28 11.46
C GLY A 351 12.05 7.63 10.36
N ALA A 352 12.33 8.38 9.28
CA ALA A 352 13.00 7.87 8.08
C ALA A 352 14.41 7.28 8.33
N GLY A 353 15.07 7.69 9.40
CA GLY A 353 16.39 7.19 9.83
C GLY A 353 16.35 5.90 10.63
N THR A 354 15.17 5.36 10.95
CA THR A 354 15.05 4.11 11.72
C THR A 354 15.49 2.92 10.86
N PRO A 355 16.38 2.06 11.35
CA PRO A 355 16.73 0.81 10.69
C PRO A 355 15.54 -0.15 10.63
N LEU A 356 15.39 -0.86 9.50
CA LEU A 356 14.28 -1.82 9.30
C LEU A 356 14.31 -2.95 10.33
N ASP A 357 15.49 -3.49 10.63
CA ASP A 357 15.67 -4.59 11.59
C ASP A 357 15.27 -4.17 13.03
N GLU A 358 15.54 -2.94 13.42
CA GLU A 358 15.10 -2.38 14.70
C GLU A 358 13.56 -2.24 14.75
N LEU A 359 12.96 -1.67 13.70
CA LEU A 359 11.49 -1.58 13.59
C LEU A 359 10.83 -2.96 13.66
N GLN A 360 11.34 -3.93 12.90
CA GLN A 360 10.79 -5.30 12.89
C GLN A 360 10.88 -5.97 14.26
N ALA A 361 11.99 -5.78 14.99
CA ALA A 361 12.15 -6.32 16.34
C ALA A 361 11.18 -5.68 17.36
N GLU A 362 10.84 -4.41 17.18
CA GLU A 362 9.84 -3.72 18.00
C GLU A 362 8.43 -4.26 17.72
N LEU A 363 8.01 -4.30 16.46
CA LEU A 363 6.69 -4.73 16.03
C LEU A 363 6.41 -6.21 16.34
N ALA A 364 7.42 -7.06 16.24
CA ALA A 364 7.29 -8.50 16.48
C ALA A 364 6.86 -8.84 17.92
N ARG A 365 7.08 -7.95 18.89
CA ARG A 365 6.64 -8.13 20.29
C ARG A 365 5.11 -8.23 20.41
N ASP A 366 4.41 -7.56 19.51
CA ASP A 366 2.95 -7.56 19.43
C ASP A 366 2.42 -8.45 18.30
N GLY A 367 3.28 -9.32 17.73
CA GLY A 367 2.89 -10.19 16.62
C GLY A 367 2.64 -9.48 15.30
N MET A 368 3.17 -8.26 15.12
CA MET A 368 3.03 -7.45 13.92
C MET A 368 4.36 -7.31 13.16
N TRP A 369 4.29 -6.96 11.89
CA TRP A 369 5.45 -6.65 11.06
C TRP A 369 5.08 -5.78 9.86
N VAL A 370 6.10 -5.18 9.24
CA VAL A 370 6.02 -4.63 7.89
C VAL A 370 6.65 -5.65 6.94
N PRO A 371 5.96 -6.19 5.92
CA PRO A 371 6.48 -7.26 5.06
C PRO A 371 7.56 -6.75 4.09
N LEU A 372 8.63 -6.19 4.64
CA LEU A 372 9.83 -5.74 3.95
C LEU A 372 11.04 -6.53 4.43
N VAL A 373 11.95 -6.81 3.51
CA VAL A 373 13.25 -7.44 3.77
C VAL A 373 14.33 -6.63 3.06
N SER A 374 15.46 -6.44 3.73
CA SER A 374 16.63 -5.77 3.18
C SER A 374 17.84 -6.70 3.22
N PRO A 375 18.61 -6.83 2.11
CA PRO A 375 19.87 -7.55 2.13
C PRO A 375 20.96 -6.83 2.95
N GLN A 376 20.78 -5.55 3.25
CA GLN A 376 21.71 -4.74 4.03
C GLN A 376 21.16 -4.52 5.44
N LYS A 377 21.90 -5.00 6.46
CA LYS A 377 21.59 -4.74 7.87
C LYS A 377 21.69 -3.24 8.18
N GLY A 378 20.84 -2.78 9.06
CA GLY A 378 20.81 -1.38 9.49
C GLY A 378 20.32 -0.39 8.43
N ARG A 379 19.78 -0.86 7.31
CA ARG A 379 19.25 0.02 6.26
C ARG A 379 17.99 0.75 6.76
N SER A 380 18.00 2.08 6.63
CA SER A 380 16.91 2.91 7.13
C SER A 380 15.65 2.85 6.27
N ILE A 381 14.49 3.05 6.90
CA ILE A 381 13.17 3.09 6.24
C ILE A 381 13.15 4.12 5.11
N GLY A 382 13.62 5.35 5.34
CA GLY A 382 13.69 6.38 4.30
C GLY A 382 14.52 5.97 3.10
N SER A 383 15.63 5.23 3.32
CA SER A 383 16.47 4.70 2.24
C SER A 383 15.75 3.61 1.43
N LEU A 384 15.02 2.71 2.09
CA LEU A 384 14.23 1.67 1.42
C LEU A 384 13.13 2.28 0.53
N ILE A 385 12.43 3.30 1.04
CA ILE A 385 11.40 4.01 0.30
C ILE A 385 12.01 4.79 -0.87
N ALA A 386 13.04 5.58 -0.61
CA ALA A 386 13.67 6.42 -1.63
C ALA A 386 14.26 5.61 -2.80
N THR A 387 14.68 4.36 -2.57
CA THR A 387 15.24 3.46 -3.60
C THR A 387 14.22 2.44 -4.13
N ASN A 388 12.98 2.44 -3.62
CA ASN A 388 11.94 1.44 -3.94
C ASN A 388 12.48 0.00 -3.85
N SER A 389 13.08 -0.32 -2.69
CA SER A 389 13.75 -1.60 -2.48
C SER A 389 12.74 -2.68 -2.12
N ASN A 390 12.44 -3.56 -3.06
CA ASN A 390 11.45 -4.62 -2.92
C ASN A 390 12.13 -6.00 -2.84
N ALA A 391 11.57 -6.88 -2.00
CA ALA A 391 11.94 -8.28 -1.85
C ALA A 391 10.89 -9.21 -2.52
N PRO A 392 11.13 -10.53 -2.62
CA PRO A 392 10.16 -11.52 -3.11
C PRO A 392 8.78 -11.44 -2.43
N LEU A 393 8.70 -11.04 -1.17
CA LEU A 393 7.46 -10.79 -0.41
C LEU A 393 6.44 -9.91 -1.14
N ARG A 394 6.91 -9.08 -2.08
CA ARG A 394 6.04 -8.27 -2.94
C ARG A 394 5.00 -9.11 -3.69
N MET A 395 5.29 -10.38 -3.91
CA MET A 395 4.37 -11.32 -4.56
C MET A 395 3.04 -11.44 -3.80
N ARG A 396 3.07 -11.41 -2.46
CA ARG A 396 1.91 -11.55 -1.58
C ARG A 396 1.42 -10.21 -1.02
N TYR A 397 2.32 -9.41 -0.48
CA TYR A 397 1.97 -8.24 0.34
C TYR A 397 2.00 -6.91 -0.41
N GLY A 398 2.39 -6.91 -1.68
CA GLY A 398 2.70 -5.68 -2.39
C GLY A 398 4.12 -5.16 -2.12
N GLY A 399 4.52 -4.12 -2.83
CA GLY A 399 5.84 -3.51 -2.67
C GLY A 399 5.84 -2.31 -1.72
N VAL A 400 6.99 -1.66 -1.61
CA VAL A 400 7.17 -0.42 -0.82
C VAL A 400 6.08 0.62 -1.13
N ARG A 401 5.68 0.73 -2.41
CA ARG A 401 4.62 1.63 -2.87
C ARG A 401 3.26 1.32 -2.24
N ASP A 402 2.95 0.03 -2.10
CA ASP A 402 1.65 -0.44 -1.62
C ASP A 402 1.61 -0.45 -0.07
N LEU A 403 2.79 -0.53 0.54
CA LEU A 403 2.98 -0.52 2.00
C LEU A 403 3.11 0.89 2.58
N THR A 404 3.43 1.91 1.76
CA THR A 404 3.57 3.29 2.22
C THR A 404 2.23 4.04 2.11
N LEU A 405 1.60 4.31 3.26
CA LEU A 405 0.32 5.01 3.36
C LEU A 405 0.51 6.53 3.33
N ALA A 406 1.50 7.02 4.07
CA ALA A 406 1.78 8.46 4.15
C ALA A 406 3.27 8.69 4.42
N MET A 407 3.73 9.91 4.18
CA MET A 407 5.09 10.34 4.56
C MET A 407 5.18 11.85 4.80
N GLY A 408 6.07 12.22 5.70
CA GLY A 408 6.55 13.58 5.84
C GLY A 408 7.73 13.84 4.92
N VAL A 409 7.72 14.95 4.21
CA VAL A 409 8.79 15.32 3.27
C VAL A 409 9.19 16.77 3.46
N VAL A 410 10.49 17.03 3.47
CA VAL A 410 11.03 18.38 3.31
C VAL A 410 11.40 18.59 1.85
N MET A 411 10.73 19.55 1.22
CA MET A 411 10.94 19.92 -0.17
C MET A 411 12.28 20.64 -0.36
N PRO A 412 12.84 20.73 -1.59
CA PRO A 412 14.11 21.41 -1.87
C PRO A 412 14.13 22.89 -1.46
N ASP A 413 12.96 23.54 -1.44
CA ASP A 413 12.78 24.94 -1.01
C ASP A 413 12.57 25.09 0.50
N GLY A 414 12.51 23.97 1.23
CA GLY A 414 12.33 23.92 2.66
C GLY A 414 10.86 23.96 3.14
N ARG A 415 9.86 23.85 2.22
CA ARG A 415 8.48 23.54 2.65
C ARG A 415 8.44 22.15 3.28
N CYS A 416 7.69 22.02 4.37
CA CYS A 416 7.42 20.72 4.99
C CYS A 416 6.01 20.30 4.61
N ILE A 417 5.88 19.18 3.94
CA ILE A 417 4.58 18.63 3.53
C ILE A 417 4.36 17.25 4.12
N ARG A 418 3.10 16.88 4.33
CA ARG A 418 2.67 15.52 4.57
C ARG A 418 1.82 15.04 3.40
N ALA A 419 2.21 13.94 2.80
CA ALA A 419 1.49 13.31 1.69
C ALA A 419 0.90 11.99 2.15
N GLY A 420 -0.40 11.74 1.84
CA GLY A 420 -1.17 10.58 2.28
C GLY A 420 -1.66 10.65 3.74
N ARG A 421 -2.42 9.66 4.16
CA ARG A 421 -3.03 9.55 5.50
C ARG A 421 -2.89 8.12 6.07
N PRO A 422 -2.95 7.94 7.41
CA PRO A 422 -2.85 6.64 8.05
C PRO A 422 -4.20 5.88 8.06
N VAL A 423 -4.89 5.84 6.94
CA VAL A 423 -6.16 5.13 6.75
C VAL A 423 -6.08 4.20 5.54
N VAL A 424 -6.96 3.20 5.50
CA VAL A 424 -6.94 2.18 4.43
C VAL A 424 -7.45 2.76 3.11
N LYS A 425 -8.46 3.66 3.18
CA LYS A 425 -9.06 4.34 2.02
C LYS A 425 -8.87 5.84 2.15
N ASP A 426 -8.16 6.43 1.21
CA ASP A 426 -7.95 7.88 1.08
C ASP A 426 -7.74 8.21 -0.39
N VAL A 427 -8.71 8.88 -0.99
CA VAL A 427 -8.61 9.37 -2.37
C VAL A 427 -8.81 10.88 -2.43
N ALA A 428 -8.55 11.58 -1.31
CA ALA A 428 -8.61 13.03 -1.24
C ALA A 428 -7.35 13.66 -1.85
N GLY A 429 -7.49 14.35 -2.97
CA GLY A 429 -6.36 14.98 -3.65
C GLY A 429 -5.46 13.99 -4.39
N TYR A 430 -4.19 14.36 -4.57
CA TYR A 430 -3.23 13.53 -5.29
C TYR A 430 -2.38 12.69 -4.34
N ASP A 431 -2.06 11.48 -4.75
CA ASP A 431 -1.13 10.57 -4.06
C ASP A 431 0.34 11.02 -4.21
N VAL A 432 0.64 12.24 -3.74
CA VAL A 432 1.97 12.88 -3.87
C VAL A 432 3.10 12.03 -3.29
N GLN A 433 2.83 11.24 -2.23
CA GLN A 433 3.81 10.32 -1.62
C GLN A 433 4.39 9.34 -2.64
N LYS A 434 3.63 8.93 -3.66
CA LYS A 434 4.09 7.99 -4.68
C LYS A 434 5.28 8.52 -5.48
N LEU A 435 5.39 9.84 -5.68
CA LEU A 435 6.51 10.45 -6.40
C LEU A 435 7.86 10.31 -5.69
N PHE A 436 7.86 10.28 -4.36
CA PHE A 436 9.09 10.16 -3.56
C PHE A 436 9.60 8.73 -3.46
N ILE A 437 8.73 7.72 -3.71
CA ILE A 437 9.11 6.31 -3.74
C ILE A 437 9.94 6.05 -5.00
N GLY A 438 11.18 5.59 -4.82
CA GLY A 438 12.12 5.39 -5.92
C GLY A 438 12.68 6.69 -6.52
N SER A 439 12.54 7.82 -5.83
CA SER A 439 13.09 9.11 -6.28
C SER A 439 14.59 9.29 -6.02
N TYR A 440 15.21 8.38 -5.28
CA TYR A 440 16.61 8.48 -4.84
C TYR A 440 16.93 9.79 -4.11
N GLY A 441 15.91 10.39 -3.43
CA GLY A 441 16.05 11.65 -2.72
C GLY A 441 16.24 12.87 -3.62
N THR A 442 15.98 12.76 -4.93
CA THR A 442 16.16 13.88 -5.87
C THR A 442 15.01 14.90 -5.84
N LEU A 443 13.84 14.52 -5.31
CA LEU A 443 12.65 15.38 -5.22
C LEU A 443 12.45 16.01 -3.84
N GLY A 444 13.02 15.42 -2.79
CA GLY A 444 12.87 15.89 -1.41
C GLY A 444 13.47 14.92 -0.41
N LEU A 445 13.55 15.34 0.85
CA LEU A 445 14.02 14.55 1.97
C LEU A 445 12.82 13.92 2.69
N ILE A 446 12.73 12.59 2.68
CA ILE A 446 11.77 11.85 3.49
C ILE A 446 12.22 11.94 4.96
N VAL A 447 11.36 12.42 5.86
CA VAL A 447 11.67 12.60 7.29
C VAL A 447 10.97 11.58 8.17
N ASP A 448 9.80 11.12 7.82
CA ASP A 448 9.06 10.01 8.41
C ASP A 448 8.25 9.27 7.34
N ALA A 449 7.75 8.09 7.69
CA ALA A 449 6.80 7.34 6.86
C ALA A 449 5.78 6.60 7.72
N THR A 450 4.53 6.57 7.26
CA THR A 450 3.49 5.71 7.79
C THR A 450 3.41 4.46 6.92
N LEU A 451 3.65 3.31 7.52
CA LEU A 451 3.70 2.02 6.85
C LEU A 451 2.53 1.14 7.28
N LYS A 452 1.96 0.42 6.32
CA LYS A 452 0.94 -0.59 6.57
C LYS A 452 1.55 -1.78 7.32
N LEU A 453 0.88 -2.17 8.40
CA LEU A 453 1.23 -3.37 9.17
C LEU A 453 0.45 -4.58 8.67
N PHE A 454 1.04 -5.72 8.93
CA PHE A 454 0.39 -7.02 8.82
C PHE A 454 0.65 -7.82 10.10
N PRO A 455 -0.26 -8.72 10.49
CA PRO A 455 0.05 -9.74 11.47
C PRO A 455 1.20 -10.62 10.99
N LEU A 456 2.07 -11.06 11.90
CA LEU A 456 3.04 -12.09 11.55
C LEU A 456 2.31 -13.35 11.06
N PRO A 457 2.76 -13.98 9.97
CA PRO A 457 2.13 -15.20 9.48
C PRO A 457 2.22 -16.30 10.55
N ARG A 458 1.09 -16.96 10.82
CA ARG A 458 1.01 -18.04 11.82
C ARG A 458 1.78 -19.29 11.37
N ALA A 459 1.93 -19.48 10.06
CA ALA A 459 2.77 -20.52 9.47
C ALA A 459 3.53 -19.96 8.27
N ARG A 460 4.76 -20.44 8.09
CA ARG A 460 5.58 -20.22 6.89
C ARG A 460 6.31 -21.52 6.59
N SER A 461 6.23 -21.96 5.33
CA SER A 461 6.91 -23.15 4.88
C SER A 461 7.26 -23.05 3.40
N SER A 462 8.37 -23.66 3.01
CA SER A 462 8.87 -23.66 1.65
C SER A 462 9.10 -25.06 1.13
N LEU A 463 8.84 -25.28 -0.14
CA LEU A 463 9.34 -26.42 -0.92
C LEU A 463 10.63 -25.97 -1.62
N VAL A 464 11.72 -26.67 -1.36
CA VAL A 464 12.98 -26.57 -2.08
C VAL A 464 13.08 -27.78 -3.01
N ILE A 465 13.14 -27.53 -4.30
CA ILE A 465 13.13 -28.54 -5.37
C ILE A 465 14.52 -28.47 -6.04
N PRO A 466 15.45 -29.36 -5.71
CA PRO A 466 16.73 -29.47 -6.41
C PRO A 466 16.49 -29.85 -7.88
N LEU A 467 17.25 -29.26 -8.78
CA LEU A 467 17.09 -29.42 -10.22
C LEU A 467 18.44 -29.73 -10.86
N GLU A 468 18.43 -30.57 -11.90
CA GLU A 468 19.61 -30.83 -12.72
C GLU A 468 19.94 -29.63 -13.63
N THR A 469 18.92 -28.89 -14.06
CA THR A 469 19.04 -27.73 -14.93
C THR A 469 17.99 -26.67 -14.61
N ALA A 470 18.33 -25.40 -14.79
CA ALA A 470 17.39 -24.29 -14.67
C ALA A 470 16.18 -24.42 -15.63
N GLN A 471 16.41 -25.01 -16.82
CA GLN A 471 15.34 -25.29 -17.78
C GLN A 471 14.24 -26.23 -17.23
N ALA A 472 14.60 -27.20 -16.39
CA ALA A 472 13.63 -28.07 -15.72
C ALA A 472 12.74 -27.25 -14.76
N GLY A 473 13.31 -26.30 -14.03
CA GLY A 473 12.57 -25.39 -13.16
C GLY A 473 11.61 -24.48 -13.94
N LEU A 474 12.01 -23.94 -15.08
CA LEU A 474 11.17 -23.07 -15.90
C LEU A 474 9.89 -23.76 -16.38
N ARG A 475 9.90 -25.09 -16.59
CA ARG A 475 8.70 -25.87 -16.96
C ARG A 475 7.67 -25.94 -15.84
N LEU A 476 8.09 -25.81 -14.58
CA LEU A 476 7.23 -25.86 -13.40
C LEU A 476 6.56 -24.51 -13.09
N VAL A 477 7.09 -23.40 -13.64
CA VAL A 477 6.65 -22.05 -13.31
C VAL A 477 5.15 -21.85 -13.58
N ALA A 478 4.67 -22.21 -14.77
CA ALA A 478 3.27 -21.97 -15.13
C ALA A 478 2.30 -22.81 -14.29
N PRO A 479 2.52 -24.12 -14.06
CA PRO A 479 1.70 -24.90 -13.14
C PRO A 479 1.71 -24.37 -11.70
N LEU A 480 2.88 -24.03 -11.14
CA LEU A 480 2.99 -23.51 -9.76
C LEU A 480 2.32 -22.15 -9.59
N ARG A 481 2.38 -21.28 -10.61
CA ARG A 481 1.64 -20.00 -10.57
C ARG A 481 0.12 -20.16 -10.54
N ARG A 482 -0.43 -21.27 -11.03
CA ARG A 482 -1.88 -21.54 -11.00
C ARG A 482 -2.37 -21.94 -9.62
N VAL A 483 -1.53 -22.53 -8.79
CA VAL A 483 -1.89 -22.93 -7.42
C VAL A 483 -1.68 -21.80 -6.41
N ASN A 484 -1.02 -20.71 -6.79
CA ASN A 484 -0.69 -19.60 -5.90
C ASN A 484 -1.94 -18.88 -5.38
N LEU A 485 -2.18 -18.98 -4.07
CA LEU A 485 -3.13 -18.19 -3.30
C LEU A 485 -2.42 -17.47 -2.15
N VAL A 486 -1.59 -18.21 -1.39
CA VAL A 486 -0.87 -17.70 -0.22
C VAL A 486 0.67 -17.73 -0.37
N ALA A 487 1.17 -17.95 -1.60
CA ALA A 487 2.60 -17.90 -1.85
C ALA A 487 3.19 -16.49 -1.68
N SER A 488 4.32 -16.40 -0.97
CA SER A 488 5.08 -15.18 -0.75
C SER A 488 6.41 -15.14 -1.53
N GLY A 489 6.75 -16.23 -2.24
CA GLY A 489 7.91 -16.26 -3.12
C GLY A 489 7.97 -17.48 -4.02
N LEU A 490 8.39 -17.25 -5.27
CA LEU A 490 8.71 -18.29 -6.25
C LEU A 490 10.02 -17.90 -6.93
N LEU A 491 11.12 -18.54 -6.53
CA LEU A 491 12.47 -18.26 -7.03
C LEU A 491 13.01 -19.45 -7.82
N LEU A 492 13.65 -19.17 -8.94
CA LEU A 492 14.54 -20.09 -9.62
C LEU A 492 15.97 -19.61 -9.40
N CYS A 493 16.81 -20.46 -8.85
CA CYS A 493 18.16 -20.15 -8.44
C CYS A 493 19.17 -20.99 -9.20
N HIS A 494 20.29 -20.39 -9.63
CA HIS A 494 21.46 -21.06 -10.19
C HIS A 494 22.70 -20.71 -9.37
N ARG A 495 23.45 -21.73 -8.95
CA ARG A 495 24.66 -21.60 -8.08
C ARG A 495 24.40 -20.77 -6.81
N CYS A 496 23.24 -20.96 -6.22
CA CYS A 496 22.94 -20.40 -4.91
C CYS A 496 23.25 -21.46 -3.83
N ALA A 497 23.90 -21.05 -2.75
CA ALA A 497 24.15 -21.94 -1.62
C ALA A 497 22.83 -22.27 -0.92
N LEU A 498 22.37 -23.49 -1.06
CA LEU A 498 21.17 -24.00 -0.39
C LEU A 498 21.54 -25.00 0.69
N PRO A 499 21.01 -24.87 1.90
CA PRO A 499 21.27 -25.84 2.97
C PRO A 499 20.82 -27.26 2.54
N GLY A 500 21.75 -28.22 2.60
CA GLY A 500 21.46 -29.62 2.32
C GLY A 500 21.32 -30.01 0.84
N SER A 501 21.61 -29.10 -0.11
CA SER A 501 21.59 -29.39 -1.54
C SER A 501 22.94 -29.16 -2.19
N SER A 502 23.36 -30.11 -3.04
CA SER A 502 24.52 -29.98 -3.92
C SER A 502 24.14 -29.74 -5.40
N ALA A 503 22.82 -29.66 -5.68
CA ALA A 503 22.35 -29.39 -7.03
C ALA A 503 22.74 -27.97 -7.47
N PRO A 504 23.13 -27.76 -8.74
CA PRO A 504 23.50 -26.44 -9.24
C PRO A 504 22.31 -25.50 -9.33
N ASP A 505 21.12 -26.04 -9.54
CA ASP A 505 19.87 -25.32 -9.70
C ASP A 505 18.85 -25.75 -8.67
N ALA A 506 17.96 -24.83 -8.33
CA ALA A 506 16.81 -25.15 -7.48
C ALA A 506 15.64 -24.19 -7.73
N LEU A 507 14.44 -24.70 -7.50
CA LEU A 507 13.24 -23.87 -7.43
C LEU A 507 12.76 -23.84 -5.99
N ILE A 508 12.44 -22.65 -5.48
CA ILE A 508 11.96 -22.42 -4.12
C ILE A 508 10.56 -21.83 -4.20
N TYR A 509 9.61 -22.50 -3.56
CA TYR A 509 8.23 -22.06 -3.45
C TYR A 509 7.89 -21.86 -1.97
N THR A 510 7.65 -20.62 -1.55
CA THR A 510 7.33 -20.27 -0.16
C THR A 510 5.86 -19.88 -0.05
N ALA A 511 5.14 -20.50 0.87
CA ALA A 511 3.78 -20.14 1.27
C ALA A 511 3.77 -19.69 2.74
N GLU A 512 2.94 -18.68 3.06
CA GLU A 512 2.80 -18.18 4.43
C GLU A 512 1.42 -17.58 4.71
N GLY A 513 0.94 -17.74 5.95
CA GLY A 513 -0.39 -17.29 6.35
C GLY A 513 -0.98 -18.14 7.47
N MET A 514 -2.25 -18.54 7.33
CA MET A 514 -2.88 -19.53 8.22
C MET A 514 -2.28 -20.92 7.98
N PRO A 515 -2.09 -21.75 9.01
CA PRO A 515 -1.50 -23.08 8.85
C PRO A 515 -2.23 -23.96 7.84
N GLU A 516 -3.56 -23.90 7.84
CA GLU A 516 -4.42 -24.68 6.95
C GLU A 516 -4.22 -24.26 5.49
N ASP A 517 -4.17 -22.96 5.19
CA ASP A 517 -3.92 -22.44 3.85
C ASP A 517 -2.52 -22.82 3.35
N VAL A 518 -1.51 -22.69 4.21
CA VAL A 518 -0.12 -23.05 3.86
C VAL A 518 -0.02 -24.55 3.54
N ASN A 519 -0.62 -25.41 4.35
CA ASN A 519 -0.60 -26.85 4.13
C ASN A 519 -1.33 -27.24 2.84
N ALA A 520 -2.52 -26.67 2.60
CA ALA A 520 -3.31 -26.95 1.41
C ALA A 520 -2.58 -26.50 0.13
N GLU A 521 -2.00 -25.31 0.14
CA GLU A 521 -1.25 -24.78 -1.02
C GLU A 521 0.01 -25.61 -1.32
N LEU A 522 0.76 -26.00 -0.28
CA LEU A 522 1.94 -26.84 -0.47
C LEU A 522 1.57 -28.26 -0.96
N GLU A 523 0.40 -28.78 -0.59
CA GLU A 523 -0.07 -30.06 -1.13
C GLU A 523 -0.48 -29.92 -2.61
N GLU A 524 -1.16 -28.85 -3.00
CA GLU A 524 -1.40 -28.56 -4.43
C GLU A 524 -0.09 -28.40 -5.21
N ALA A 525 0.91 -27.72 -4.63
CA ALA A 525 2.24 -27.59 -5.24
C ALA A 525 2.94 -28.96 -5.37
N ARG A 526 2.85 -29.83 -4.36
CA ARG A 526 3.36 -31.21 -4.43
C ARG A 526 2.66 -32.03 -5.52
N ALA A 527 1.37 -31.84 -5.72
CA ALA A 527 0.66 -32.50 -6.82
C ALA A 527 1.21 -32.08 -8.19
N VAL A 528 1.59 -30.82 -8.36
CA VAL A 528 2.30 -30.34 -9.57
C VAL A 528 3.64 -31.04 -9.72
N LEU A 529 4.42 -31.17 -8.62
CA LEU A 529 5.73 -31.83 -8.64
C LEU A 529 5.59 -33.33 -8.92
N ARG A 530 4.57 -33.98 -8.37
CA ARG A 530 4.24 -35.41 -8.62
C ARG A 530 3.99 -35.66 -10.11
N ALA A 531 3.20 -34.78 -10.75
CA ALA A 531 2.93 -34.86 -12.17
C ALA A 531 4.19 -34.68 -13.04
N ALA A 532 5.22 -34.00 -12.49
CA ALA A 532 6.52 -33.79 -13.14
C ALA A 532 7.59 -34.83 -12.74
N GLY A 533 7.26 -35.78 -11.84
CA GLY A 533 8.21 -36.79 -11.35
C GLY A 533 9.29 -36.26 -10.40
N LEU A 534 9.05 -35.10 -9.76
CA LEU A 534 10.00 -34.38 -8.90
C LEU A 534 9.59 -34.31 -7.41
N GLU A 535 8.49 -34.94 -7.02
CA GLU A 535 7.97 -34.85 -5.66
C GLU A 535 8.94 -35.41 -4.61
N GLU A 536 9.57 -36.56 -4.87
CA GLU A 536 10.51 -37.21 -3.95
C GLU A 536 11.79 -36.41 -3.72
N ALA A 537 12.18 -35.59 -4.69
CA ALA A 537 13.35 -34.72 -4.57
C ALA A 537 13.05 -33.44 -3.78
N ALA A 538 11.78 -33.07 -3.63
CA ALA A 538 11.38 -31.83 -2.96
C ALA A 538 11.43 -31.98 -1.43
N THR A 539 12.11 -31.05 -0.77
CA THR A 539 12.21 -30.99 0.70
C THR A 539 11.42 -29.81 1.25
N THR A 540 10.78 -30.02 2.40
CA THR A 540 10.10 -28.94 3.15
C THR A 540 11.08 -28.30 4.11
N THR A 541 11.10 -26.97 4.17
CA THR A 541 12.00 -26.19 5.03
C THR A 541 11.32 -24.92 5.53
N SER A 542 11.86 -24.33 6.59
CA SER A 542 11.47 -23.01 7.08
C SER A 542 12.21 -21.85 6.37
N LEU A 543 13.21 -22.14 5.51
CA LEU A 543 13.92 -21.13 4.73
C LEU A 543 12.97 -20.43 3.76
N ALA A 544 12.72 -19.14 3.95
CA ALA A 544 11.87 -18.39 3.04
C ALA A 544 12.64 -17.92 1.80
N ALA A 545 11.93 -17.80 0.68
CA ALA A 545 12.47 -17.25 -0.57
C ALA A 545 13.07 -15.84 -0.37
N SER A 546 12.43 -15.01 0.46
CA SER A 546 12.92 -13.67 0.79
C SER A 546 14.23 -13.67 1.56
N ASP A 547 14.43 -14.64 2.47
CA ASP A 547 15.65 -14.76 3.26
C ASP A 547 16.81 -15.21 2.36
N LEU A 548 16.58 -16.24 1.54
CA LEU A 548 17.58 -16.69 0.55
C LEU A 548 18.00 -15.55 -0.40
N TRP A 549 17.03 -14.78 -0.91
CA TRP A 549 17.31 -13.64 -1.77
C TRP A 549 18.17 -12.59 -1.08
N ALA A 550 17.84 -12.27 0.18
CA ALA A 550 18.58 -11.29 0.96
C ALA A 550 20.02 -11.75 1.26
N ASP A 551 20.18 -13.01 1.70
CA ASP A 551 21.49 -13.60 1.99
C ASP A 551 22.35 -13.68 0.74
N TRP A 552 21.78 -14.05 -0.41
CA TRP A 552 22.52 -14.09 -1.68
C TRP A 552 23.00 -12.70 -2.09
N LEU A 553 22.20 -11.66 -1.98
CA LEU A 553 22.61 -10.29 -2.28
C LEU A 553 23.65 -9.76 -1.29
N ALA A 554 23.55 -10.13 -0.01
CA ALA A 554 24.47 -9.71 1.04
C ALA A 554 25.85 -10.40 0.97
N ALA A 555 25.92 -11.61 0.42
CA ALA A 555 27.16 -12.43 0.42
C ALA A 555 28.32 -11.78 -0.31
N GLU A 556 28.08 -11.01 -1.37
CA GLU A 556 29.09 -10.37 -2.19
C GLU A 556 28.69 -8.92 -2.53
N PRO A 557 28.74 -8.00 -1.56
CA PRO A 557 28.19 -6.65 -1.71
C PRO A 557 28.90 -5.79 -2.78
N ASP A 558 30.16 -6.07 -3.06
CA ASP A 558 31.02 -5.34 -4.02
C ASP A 558 31.02 -5.97 -5.42
N ALA A 559 30.47 -7.18 -5.57
CA ALA A 559 30.43 -7.86 -6.87
C ALA A 559 29.50 -7.13 -7.83
N LEU A 560 29.87 -7.07 -9.13
CA LEU A 560 28.96 -6.55 -10.14
C LEU A 560 27.69 -7.37 -10.16
N THR A 561 26.62 -6.77 -9.63
CA THR A 561 25.29 -7.36 -9.54
C THR A 561 24.35 -6.57 -10.42
N LEU A 562 23.68 -7.26 -11.34
CA LEU A 562 22.68 -6.67 -12.21
C LEU A 562 21.27 -7.01 -11.69
N ARG A 563 20.35 -6.06 -11.85
CA ARG A 563 18.92 -6.28 -11.67
C ARG A 563 18.20 -6.01 -12.99
N THR A 564 17.57 -7.05 -13.52
CA THR A 564 16.71 -6.96 -14.69
C THR A 564 15.25 -7.09 -14.26
N GLY A 565 14.39 -6.18 -14.74
CA GLY A 565 12.95 -6.21 -14.51
C GLY A 565 12.20 -6.28 -15.83
N VAL A 566 11.27 -7.24 -15.93
CA VAL A 566 10.31 -7.38 -17.04
C VAL A 566 8.94 -7.73 -16.47
N ALA A 567 7.90 -7.73 -17.29
CA ALA A 567 6.62 -8.26 -16.82
C ALA A 567 6.78 -9.72 -16.35
N ALA A 568 6.14 -10.08 -15.24
CA ALA A 568 6.33 -11.40 -14.62
C ALA A 568 6.03 -12.57 -15.59
N LYS A 569 5.11 -12.37 -16.54
CA LYS A 569 4.79 -13.34 -17.59
C LYS A 569 5.95 -13.59 -18.56
N ASP A 570 6.79 -12.58 -18.78
CA ASP A 570 7.87 -12.59 -19.79
C ASP A 570 9.22 -13.06 -19.21
N LEU A 571 9.37 -13.04 -17.87
CA LEU A 571 10.61 -13.45 -17.22
C LEU A 571 11.04 -14.89 -17.55
N PRO A 572 10.18 -15.92 -17.54
CA PRO A 572 10.58 -17.27 -17.92
C PRO A 572 11.14 -17.35 -19.35
N GLY A 573 10.54 -16.62 -20.28
CA GLY A 573 11.01 -16.53 -21.68
C GLY A 573 12.37 -15.84 -21.79
N LEU A 574 12.56 -14.73 -21.04
CA LEU A 574 13.86 -14.02 -20.98
C LEU A 574 14.95 -14.93 -20.43
N VAL A 575 14.71 -15.62 -19.30
CA VAL A 575 15.67 -16.55 -18.69
C VAL A 575 16.01 -17.67 -19.66
N THR A 576 15.02 -18.26 -20.34
CA THR A 576 15.24 -19.30 -21.35
C THR A 576 16.12 -18.79 -22.51
N ALA A 577 15.83 -17.61 -23.04
CA ALA A 577 16.57 -17.04 -24.17
C ALA A 577 18.00 -16.62 -23.82
N GLN A 578 18.30 -16.36 -22.56
CA GLN A 578 19.60 -15.92 -22.08
C GLN A 578 20.33 -16.98 -21.23
N LEU A 579 19.85 -18.22 -21.22
CA LEU A 579 20.31 -19.26 -20.30
C LEU A 579 21.83 -19.51 -20.40
N ASP A 580 22.37 -19.64 -21.62
CA ASP A 580 23.80 -19.84 -21.85
C ASP A 580 24.69 -18.72 -21.25
N GLU A 581 24.16 -17.49 -21.22
CA GLU A 581 24.83 -16.34 -20.61
C GLU A 581 24.71 -16.36 -19.09
N LEU A 582 23.52 -16.68 -18.59
CA LEU A 582 23.21 -16.70 -17.15
C LEU A 582 23.98 -17.79 -16.41
N GLU A 583 24.18 -18.96 -17.04
CA GLU A 583 24.89 -20.10 -16.45
C GLU A 583 26.42 -19.91 -16.36
N LYS A 584 26.96 -18.86 -16.98
CA LYS A 584 28.39 -18.47 -16.76
C LYS A 584 28.65 -17.98 -15.34
N GLY A 585 27.61 -17.42 -14.68
CA GLY A 585 27.70 -16.88 -13.35
C GLY A 585 26.71 -17.53 -12.36
N ALA A 586 26.11 -16.71 -11.50
CA ALA A 586 25.07 -17.09 -10.57
C ALA A 586 23.86 -16.17 -10.74
N PHE A 587 22.65 -16.71 -10.56
CA PHE A 587 21.45 -15.89 -10.63
C PHE A 587 20.32 -16.33 -9.69
N ILE A 588 19.46 -15.37 -9.38
CA ILE A 588 18.13 -15.58 -8.78
C ILE A 588 17.10 -14.94 -9.71
N ALA A 589 16.16 -15.73 -10.24
CA ALA A 589 14.99 -15.25 -10.93
C ALA A 589 13.78 -15.28 -9.97
N ASP A 590 13.34 -14.11 -9.53
CA ASP A 590 12.11 -13.92 -8.77
C ASP A 590 10.92 -13.90 -9.74
N ILE A 591 10.43 -15.10 -9.99
CA ILE A 591 9.42 -15.38 -11.01
C ILE A 591 8.09 -14.67 -10.69
N GLY A 592 7.74 -14.61 -9.40
CA GLY A 592 6.50 -13.99 -8.95
C GLY A 592 6.42 -12.50 -9.28
N ASN A 593 7.57 -11.84 -9.29
CA ASN A 593 7.68 -10.39 -9.43
C ASN A 593 8.31 -9.91 -10.75
N GLY A 594 8.76 -10.83 -11.62
CA GLY A 594 9.40 -10.47 -12.89
C GLY A 594 10.79 -9.87 -12.74
N MET A 595 11.54 -10.26 -11.69
CA MET A 595 12.87 -9.74 -11.39
C MET A 595 13.94 -10.82 -11.54
N LEU A 596 15.05 -10.47 -12.19
CA LEU A 596 16.21 -11.31 -12.31
C LEU A 596 17.41 -10.59 -11.72
N TYR A 597 18.10 -11.25 -10.81
CA TYR A 597 19.35 -10.78 -10.19
C TYR A 597 20.48 -11.67 -10.67
N THR A 598 21.57 -11.10 -11.19
CA THR A 598 22.68 -11.87 -11.75
C THR A 598 24.04 -11.35 -11.30
N ARG A 599 24.99 -12.28 -11.18
CA ARG A 599 26.41 -12.01 -11.05
C ARG A 599 27.16 -12.79 -12.12
N GLY A 600 28.15 -12.17 -12.74
CA GLY A 600 28.95 -12.79 -13.79
C GLY A 600 28.31 -12.82 -15.19
N ALA A 601 27.06 -12.42 -15.34
CA ALA A 601 26.43 -12.26 -16.66
C ALA A 601 26.78 -10.91 -17.30
N ALA A 602 26.85 -10.89 -18.63
CA ALA A 602 27.18 -9.68 -19.38
C ALA A 602 26.02 -8.71 -19.44
N LEU A 603 26.27 -7.46 -19.04
CA LEU A 603 25.31 -6.36 -19.12
C LEU A 603 24.79 -6.16 -20.55
N ASP A 604 25.71 -6.25 -21.55
CA ASP A 604 25.40 -6.04 -22.96
C ASP A 604 24.52 -7.13 -23.58
N ALA A 605 24.45 -8.31 -22.96
CA ALA A 605 23.50 -9.36 -23.36
C ALA A 605 22.12 -9.16 -22.76
N LEU A 606 22.04 -8.85 -21.45
CA LEU A 606 20.78 -8.78 -20.72
C LEU A 606 19.99 -7.50 -21.02
N ARG A 607 20.67 -6.36 -21.18
CA ARG A 607 20.03 -5.05 -21.37
C ARG A 607 19.18 -4.97 -22.64
N PRO A 608 19.70 -5.31 -23.84
CA PRO A 608 18.90 -5.30 -25.06
C PRO A 608 17.70 -6.26 -25.01
N ALA A 609 17.93 -7.46 -24.42
CA ALA A 609 16.87 -8.46 -24.27
C ALA A 609 15.72 -7.96 -23.38
N ALA A 610 16.03 -7.32 -22.24
CA ALA A 610 15.05 -6.74 -21.36
C ALA A 610 14.30 -5.55 -22.00
N LEU A 611 15.02 -4.64 -22.66
CA LEU A 611 14.43 -3.50 -23.35
C LEU A 611 13.48 -3.94 -24.46
N GLY A 612 13.80 -5.00 -25.20
CA GLY A 612 12.91 -5.59 -26.21
C GLY A 612 11.59 -6.12 -25.66
N LEU A 613 11.50 -6.37 -24.36
CA LEU A 613 10.29 -6.77 -23.62
C LEU A 613 9.64 -5.60 -22.85
N GLY A 614 10.03 -4.35 -23.11
CA GLY A 614 9.56 -3.19 -22.38
C GLY A 614 10.08 -3.10 -20.93
N GLY A 615 11.13 -3.87 -20.62
CA GLY A 615 11.76 -3.91 -19.31
C GLY A 615 13.04 -3.08 -19.21
N TYR A 616 13.89 -3.41 -18.24
CA TYR A 616 15.15 -2.71 -18.00
C TYR A 616 16.20 -3.64 -17.38
N THR A 617 17.49 -3.28 -17.51
CA THR A 617 18.58 -3.86 -16.72
C THR A 617 19.45 -2.74 -16.17
N LEU A 618 19.60 -2.69 -14.85
CA LEU A 618 20.44 -1.72 -14.15
C LEU A 618 21.52 -2.41 -13.31
N VAL A 619 22.55 -1.64 -12.98
CA VAL A 619 23.61 -2.07 -12.06
C VAL A 619 23.14 -1.80 -10.63
N LEU A 620 22.97 -2.86 -9.85
CA LEU A 620 22.55 -2.79 -8.44
C LEU A 620 23.75 -2.57 -7.51
N ALA A 621 24.87 -3.22 -7.82
CA ALA A 621 26.15 -3.08 -7.12
C ALA A 621 27.30 -3.20 -8.12
N GLY A 622 28.50 -2.70 -7.74
CA GLY A 622 29.65 -2.60 -8.64
C GLY A 622 29.61 -1.32 -9.48
N SER A 623 30.37 -1.28 -10.56
CA SER A 623 30.50 -0.09 -11.42
C SER A 623 30.37 -0.43 -12.90
N ALA A 624 29.63 0.41 -13.63
CA ALA A 624 29.53 0.42 -15.07
C ALA A 624 29.35 1.84 -15.61
N PRO A 625 29.72 2.12 -16.89
CA PRO A 625 29.63 3.47 -17.48
C PRO A 625 28.22 4.09 -17.48
N ASP A 626 27.21 3.28 -17.69
CA ASP A 626 25.79 3.67 -17.59
C ASP A 626 25.05 2.70 -16.64
N PRO A 627 25.01 2.99 -15.32
CA PRO A 627 24.41 2.07 -14.36
C PRO A 627 22.89 1.92 -14.56
N TRP A 628 22.21 2.90 -15.15
CA TRP A 628 20.77 2.88 -15.35
C TRP A 628 20.34 2.18 -16.63
N GLY A 629 20.99 2.49 -17.78
CA GLY A 629 20.78 1.86 -19.08
C GLY A 629 19.36 1.89 -19.64
N TYR A 630 18.48 2.68 -19.03
CA TYR A 630 17.06 2.76 -19.33
C TYR A 630 16.64 4.22 -19.42
N ARG A 631 15.80 4.53 -20.40
CA ARG A 631 15.23 5.86 -20.60
C ARG A 631 13.71 5.69 -20.71
N PRO A 632 12.93 5.95 -19.64
CA PRO A 632 11.48 5.83 -19.68
C PRO A 632 10.88 6.87 -20.65
N GLU A 633 9.78 6.54 -21.28
CA GLU A 633 9.04 7.46 -22.17
C GLU A 633 8.63 8.76 -21.46
N SER A 634 8.35 8.68 -20.16
CA SER A 634 8.00 9.82 -19.31
C SER A 634 9.21 10.64 -18.80
N LEU A 635 10.42 10.41 -19.32
CA LEU A 635 11.65 11.04 -18.78
C LEU A 635 11.59 12.58 -18.84
N GLU A 636 11.04 13.15 -19.89
CA GLU A 636 10.93 14.62 -20.01
C GLU A 636 9.99 15.21 -18.95
N LEU A 637 8.88 14.53 -18.65
CA LEU A 637 7.98 14.90 -17.58
C LEU A 637 8.66 14.78 -16.20
N MET A 638 9.44 13.72 -15.99
CA MET A 638 10.23 13.54 -14.77
C MET A 638 11.26 14.66 -14.58
N ARG A 639 11.92 15.08 -15.66
CA ARG A 639 12.87 16.22 -15.67
C ARG A 639 12.18 17.54 -15.39
N ALA A 640 11.01 17.76 -15.98
CA ALA A 640 10.22 18.95 -15.75
C ALA A 640 9.76 19.04 -14.28
N LEU A 641 9.34 17.91 -13.69
CA LEU A 641 9.02 17.84 -12.26
C LEU A 641 10.24 18.16 -11.37
N LYS A 642 11.39 17.56 -11.67
CA LYS A 642 12.65 17.86 -10.95
C LYS A 642 13.00 19.35 -11.07
N ALA A 643 12.94 19.92 -12.26
CA ALA A 643 13.23 21.34 -12.50
C ALA A 643 12.23 22.28 -11.82
N ARG A 644 10.95 21.88 -11.69
CA ARG A 644 9.94 22.67 -10.97
C ARG A 644 10.24 22.76 -9.47
N TRP A 645 10.58 21.63 -8.83
CA TRP A 645 10.79 21.57 -7.39
C TRP A 645 12.22 21.86 -6.95
N ASP A 646 13.20 21.52 -7.76
CA ASP A 646 14.63 21.77 -7.51
C ASP A 646 15.31 22.42 -8.74
N PRO A 647 14.97 23.67 -9.06
CA PRO A 647 15.46 24.34 -10.28
C PRO A 647 16.98 24.55 -10.30
N GLN A 648 17.64 24.49 -9.15
CA GLN A 648 19.09 24.60 -9.05
C GLN A 648 19.80 23.21 -9.11
N GLY A 649 19.03 22.11 -9.11
CA GLY A 649 19.57 20.74 -9.16
C GLY A 649 20.44 20.39 -7.95
N LEU A 650 20.06 20.85 -6.75
CA LEU A 650 20.92 20.72 -5.56
C LEU A 650 20.82 19.38 -4.86
N LEU A 651 19.64 18.74 -4.84
CA LEU A 651 19.41 17.50 -4.10
C LEU A 651 19.87 16.27 -4.90
N ASN A 652 20.78 15.48 -4.31
CA ASN A 652 21.26 14.20 -4.83
C ASN A 652 21.58 14.23 -6.33
N SER A 653 22.25 15.30 -6.79
CA SER A 653 22.59 15.49 -8.21
C SER A 653 23.36 14.29 -8.75
N GLY A 654 22.90 13.70 -9.85
CA GLY A 654 23.50 12.52 -10.48
C GLY A 654 23.16 11.18 -9.84
N ALA A 655 22.38 11.14 -8.76
CA ALA A 655 21.94 9.89 -8.12
C ALA A 655 20.86 9.15 -8.89
N PHE A 656 20.20 9.81 -9.84
CA PHE A 656 19.12 9.25 -10.66
C PHE A 656 19.23 9.74 -12.11
N ILE A 657 18.39 9.20 -13.01
CA ILE A 657 18.45 9.47 -14.47
C ILE A 657 17.92 10.86 -14.88
N VAL A 658 17.44 11.67 -13.94
CA VAL A 658 16.86 13.01 -14.16
C VAL A 658 17.81 14.13 -13.80
#